data_67b3c83b9574766bd781a1944cc01da0
#
_entry.id   67b3c83b9574766bd781a1944cc01da0
#
_cell.length_a   1.000
_cell.length_b   1.000
_cell.length_c   1.000
_cell.angle_alpha   90.00
_cell.angle_beta   90.00
_cell.angle_gamma   90.00
#
_symmetry.space_group_name_H-M   'P 1'
#
loop_
_entity.id
_entity.type
_entity.pdbx_description
1 polymer ?
#
loop_
_entity_poly.entity_id
_entity_poly.type
_entity_poly.pdbx_seq_one_letter_code
_entity_poly.pdbx_strand_id
1 'polypeptide(L)'
;MNVFSGAGRARRVRGWLVAGLVAPFSLSALAQDVAMVVNADDSLDLPALTIEGNRLYDMLPSETTGGYSVDAATVGTKTPAALKDIPQSITVYTQDYVKDRQFVHLDDLAKYTAGLRTLTNDSGRSSIYARGYEYSEFNIDGLPAPMASIFGTVPSLVAFDRVEIMRGPAGLFSSTSELGGIVNMVRKRPTADFQGHVEGYYGTWDTNHQELDLSGPLDENGRVRGRFIASRDDTNGEVDYNANTSNSYYGALDVDLDEATTLSFGLIHEVKNITPHNGYPATLDGKVPDFSHSRFLGADWNAFDGKTTDLVAELTHRFDNGGYGRIAARGSHRDTNYLYAFTATNPTTGKNSERASARDFTQDTYAVDASYSQPFETFGQVSEFVVGSDYKNYDTEYLNGATTLGNINVNTYSPKQFAKPAANYTTETGMQEEEYGLYSKVTFRPVERLALIAGGRFSWYRGDFYTTTLKTGVTADDSKQVDGHFTPYAGAVYDLSENHALYASYSQVFKPQSATDGDGRVLKPREGEQYEVGIKSSYFGGALNTRLSAFRLTDENRATTRYDSEGVATNDSVAAGKTRVKGAEVEVSGKLTDNWELLGGYTWMDTETVKGDAETTFFIMPRHQASLWSKYTISQGALTGLAIGGGVSAMSNFHSENGGVRIDAPGYATVDAMLSYPVTSKLTATVNVNNLFDRDYLSRVGSTSTFNFYGPSRSVLVGARYDF
;
A
#
# COMPACT_ATOMS: atom_id res chain seq x y z
N MET A 1 -37.70 18.89 39.08
CA MET A 1 -36.93 18.29 40.17
C MET A 1 -36.98 16.78 39.98
N ASN A 2 -36.03 16.28 39.19
CA ASN A 2 -35.59 14.87 39.24
C ASN A 2 -34.29 14.77 38.43
N VAL A 3 -33.28 14.29 39.10
CA VAL A 3 -31.88 14.24 38.73
C VAL A 3 -31.68 13.05 37.80
N PHE A 4 -31.15 13.28 36.59
CA PHE A 4 -30.61 12.23 35.74
C PHE A 4 -29.21 11.88 36.25
N SER A 5 -29.04 10.71 36.83
CA SER A 5 -27.74 10.09 37.09
C SER A 5 -27.23 9.43 35.81
N GLY A 6 -26.36 10.11 35.06
CA GLY A 6 -25.57 9.51 34.02
C GLY A 6 -24.48 8.65 34.64
N ALA A 7 -24.55 7.34 34.46
CA ALA A 7 -23.44 6.45 34.73
C ALA A 7 -22.43 6.56 33.60
N GLY A 8 -21.46 7.47 33.75
CA GLY A 8 -20.29 7.51 32.91
C GLY A 8 -19.46 6.24 33.15
N ARG A 9 -19.39 5.36 32.15
CA ARG A 9 -18.38 4.29 32.14
C ARG A 9 -17.02 4.97 32.00
N ALA A 10 -16.23 4.86 33.07
CA ALA A 10 -14.86 5.35 33.09
C ALA A 10 -14.05 4.65 31.98
N ARG A 11 -13.57 5.43 31.01
CA ARG A 11 -12.53 5.00 30.06
C ARG A 11 -11.36 4.45 30.90
N ARG A 12 -11.12 3.16 30.81
CA ARG A 12 -9.90 2.56 31.32
C ARG A 12 -8.76 2.93 30.37
N VAL A 13 -8.15 4.07 30.61
CA VAL A 13 -6.83 4.36 30.05
C VAL A 13 -5.86 3.38 30.70
N ARG A 14 -5.53 2.32 30.00
CA ARG A 14 -4.40 1.46 30.38
C ARG A 14 -3.12 2.22 30.04
N GLY A 15 -2.63 3.01 31.00
CA GLY A 15 -1.31 3.61 30.93
C GLY A 15 -0.25 2.51 30.94
N TRP A 16 0.51 2.41 29.87
CA TRP A 16 1.69 1.57 29.81
C TRP A 16 2.86 2.31 30.46
N LEU A 17 3.24 1.86 31.65
CA LEU A 17 4.53 2.21 32.25
C LEU A 17 5.60 1.33 31.57
N VAL A 18 6.35 1.93 30.63
CA VAL A 18 7.62 1.35 30.19
C VAL A 18 8.63 1.64 31.30
N ALA A 19 8.88 0.65 32.16
CA ALA A 19 9.97 0.71 33.12
C ALA A 19 11.29 0.49 32.39
N GLY A 20 11.98 1.58 32.07
CA GLY A 20 13.36 1.53 31.57
C GLY A 20 14.31 1.08 32.66
N LEU A 21 14.91 -0.08 32.51
CA LEU A 21 16.10 -0.50 33.25
C LEU A 21 17.33 0.13 32.62
N VAL A 22 17.78 1.25 33.17
CA VAL A 22 19.11 1.81 32.85
C VAL A 22 20.06 1.33 33.93
N ALA A 23 20.95 0.40 33.61
CA ALA A 23 22.11 0.08 34.42
C ALA A 23 23.35 0.83 33.87
N PRO A 24 24.14 1.50 34.69
CA PRO A 24 25.32 2.18 34.19
C PRO A 24 26.49 1.21 34.06
N PHE A 25 26.98 1.06 32.83
CA PHE A 25 28.30 0.44 32.59
C PHE A 25 29.34 1.53 32.35
N SER A 26 30.35 1.57 33.20
CA SER A 26 31.53 2.41 33.06
C SER A 26 32.48 1.78 32.04
N LEU A 27 32.78 2.50 30.94
CA LEU A 27 33.86 2.14 30.00
C LEU A 27 35.14 2.89 30.37
N SER A 28 36.19 2.12 30.56
CA SER A 28 37.58 2.62 30.64
C SER A 28 38.17 2.57 29.23
N ALA A 29 38.75 3.69 28.83
CA ALA A 29 39.43 3.88 27.54
C ALA A 29 40.75 3.11 27.43
N LEU A 30 41.03 2.58 26.23
CA LEU A 30 42.40 2.34 25.74
C LEU A 30 42.42 2.77 24.25
N ALA A 31 43.07 3.89 24.00
CA ALA A 31 43.41 4.36 22.66
C ALA A 31 44.80 3.76 22.29
N GLN A 32 44.93 3.26 21.07
CA GLN A 32 46.21 3.08 20.40
C GLN A 32 46.13 3.65 18.98
N ASP A 33 46.92 4.70 18.75
CA ASP A 33 47.19 5.32 17.46
C ASP A 33 47.93 4.37 16.51
N VAL A 34 47.40 4.23 15.28
CA VAL A 34 48.15 3.79 14.12
C VAL A 34 47.92 4.80 12.98
N ALA A 35 48.92 5.63 12.76
CA ALA A 35 48.98 6.52 11.60
C ALA A 35 49.35 5.71 10.35
N MET A 36 48.48 5.68 9.35
CA MET A 36 48.78 5.16 8.01
C MET A 36 49.02 6.33 7.05
N VAL A 37 50.21 6.36 6.46
CA VAL A 37 50.60 7.30 5.40
C VAL A 37 49.94 6.86 4.09
N VAL A 38 49.07 7.68 3.51
CA VAL A 38 48.50 7.44 2.18
C VAL A 38 49.35 8.15 1.14
N ASN A 39 49.98 7.37 0.26
CA ASN A 39 50.60 7.87 -0.98
C ASN A 39 49.48 8.05 -2.05
N ALA A 40 49.35 9.27 -2.55
CA ALA A 40 48.48 9.60 -3.68
C ALA A 40 49.21 9.25 -4.99
N ASP A 41 48.87 8.12 -5.57
CA ASP A 41 48.92 7.80 -7.01
C ASP A 41 48.61 6.30 -7.20
N ASP A 42 47.33 5.98 -7.31
CA ASP A 42 46.87 4.77 -7.99
C ASP A 42 45.37 4.98 -8.31
N SER A 43 45.09 4.95 -9.58
CA SER A 43 43.71 4.83 -10.07
C SER A 43 43.10 3.53 -9.54
N LEU A 44 42.27 3.61 -8.52
CA LEU A 44 41.54 2.47 -7.99
C LEU A 44 40.55 2.01 -9.05
N ASP A 45 40.92 1.04 -9.87
CA ASP A 45 40.01 0.09 -10.47
C ASP A 45 39.30 -0.62 -9.31
N LEU A 46 38.10 -0.17 -8.97
CA LEU A 46 37.27 -0.87 -8.02
C LEU A 46 36.90 -2.23 -8.67
N PRO A 47 37.30 -3.37 -8.07
CA PRO A 47 36.87 -4.64 -8.60
C PRO A 47 35.36 -4.70 -8.57
N ALA A 48 34.76 -5.19 -9.68
CA ALA A 48 33.35 -5.47 -9.72
C ALA A 48 32.96 -6.20 -8.44
N LEU A 49 32.02 -5.63 -7.68
CA LEU A 49 31.62 -6.12 -6.37
C LEU A 49 30.97 -7.48 -6.57
N THR A 50 31.75 -8.56 -6.52
CA THR A 50 31.22 -9.92 -6.50
C THR A 50 30.50 -10.10 -5.16
N ILE A 51 29.20 -10.19 -5.17
CA ILE A 51 28.39 -10.43 -3.98
C ILE A 51 28.57 -11.89 -3.59
N GLU A 52 29.64 -12.20 -2.86
CA GLU A 52 29.84 -13.51 -2.22
C GLU A 52 29.13 -13.53 -0.86
N GLY A 53 28.08 -14.31 -0.79
CA GLY A 53 27.63 -15.09 0.37
C GLY A 53 26.99 -14.38 1.57
N ASN A 54 27.23 -13.11 1.89
CA ASN A 54 26.78 -12.50 3.15
C ASN A 54 26.18 -11.10 3.06
N ARG A 55 25.96 -10.57 1.86
CA ARG A 55 25.39 -9.23 1.64
C ARG A 55 23.88 -9.19 1.45
N LEU A 56 23.19 -10.30 1.60
CA LEU A 56 21.72 -10.37 1.47
C LEU A 56 20.99 -9.51 2.51
N TYR A 57 21.65 -9.11 3.58
CA TYR A 57 21.02 -8.31 4.64
C TYR A 57 21.31 -6.81 4.55
N ASP A 58 22.19 -6.39 3.64
CA ASP A 58 22.56 -4.99 3.40
C ASP A 58 21.96 -4.48 2.09
N MET A 59 20.65 -4.37 2.06
CA MET A 59 20.00 -3.76 0.92
C MET A 59 20.23 -2.25 0.92
N LEU A 60 20.83 -1.73 -0.17
CA LEU A 60 21.03 -0.29 -0.32
C LEU A 60 19.67 0.44 -0.40
N PRO A 61 19.56 1.63 0.20
CA PRO A 61 18.41 2.49 0.00
C PRO A 61 18.18 2.81 -1.48
N SER A 62 16.94 2.86 -1.93
CA SER A 62 16.63 3.13 -3.34
C SER A 62 17.06 4.54 -3.76
N GLU A 63 17.10 5.48 -2.82
CA GLU A 63 17.58 6.85 -3.04
C GLU A 63 19.08 6.93 -3.40
N THR A 64 19.84 5.86 -3.17
CA THR A 64 21.27 5.78 -3.53
C THR A 64 21.53 5.03 -4.84
N THR A 65 20.54 4.31 -5.38
CA THR A 65 20.70 3.52 -6.61
C THR A 65 20.63 4.36 -7.88
N GLY A 66 20.07 5.55 -7.81
CA GLY A 66 20.00 6.52 -8.91
C GLY A 66 19.27 5.97 -10.12
N GLY A 67 18.00 5.54 -9.97
CA GLY A 67 17.19 5.03 -11.08
C GLY A 67 15.90 4.34 -10.65
N TYR A 68 15.21 3.71 -11.62
CA TYR A 68 13.89 3.08 -11.43
C TYR A 68 13.97 1.59 -11.09
N SER A 69 15.14 1.07 -10.77
CA SER A 69 15.35 -0.33 -10.42
C SER A 69 16.11 -0.49 -9.12
N VAL A 70 15.84 -1.58 -8.42
CA VAL A 70 16.62 -2.10 -7.30
C VAL A 70 16.93 -3.58 -7.56
N ASP A 71 18.02 -4.08 -6.98
CA ASP A 71 18.44 -5.46 -7.18
C ASP A 71 17.69 -6.47 -6.34
N ALA A 72 17.12 -6.04 -5.23
CA ALA A 72 16.50 -6.90 -4.24
C ALA A 72 15.19 -6.34 -3.69
N ALA A 73 14.37 -7.21 -3.08
CA ALA A 73 13.19 -6.87 -2.32
C ALA A 73 13.11 -7.68 -1.02
N THR A 74 12.33 -7.21 -0.06
CA THR A 74 12.09 -7.89 1.22
C THR A 74 10.69 -8.48 1.31
N VAL A 75 9.74 -7.97 0.51
CA VAL A 75 8.38 -8.49 0.48
C VAL A 75 8.36 -9.95 0.01
N GLY A 76 7.66 -10.81 0.73
CA GLY A 76 7.55 -12.23 0.39
C GLY A 76 8.76 -13.09 0.74
N THR A 77 9.79 -12.53 1.40
CA THR A 77 11.02 -13.27 1.75
C THR A 77 11.46 -13.12 3.20
N LYS A 78 11.07 -12.07 3.90
CA LYS A 78 11.55 -11.64 5.25
C LYS A 78 13.01 -11.21 5.30
N THR A 79 13.83 -11.66 4.36
CA THR A 79 15.22 -11.25 4.14
C THR A 79 15.34 -10.64 2.74
N PRO A 80 16.23 -9.68 2.49
CA PRO A 80 16.46 -9.19 1.15
C PRO A 80 16.86 -10.33 0.20
N ALA A 81 16.18 -10.43 -0.93
CA ALA A 81 16.48 -11.42 -1.97
C ALA A 81 16.49 -10.76 -3.34
N ALA A 82 17.36 -11.21 -4.23
CA ALA A 82 17.42 -10.72 -5.60
C ALA A 82 16.06 -10.90 -6.29
N LEU A 83 15.59 -9.91 -7.04
CA LEU A 83 14.28 -9.96 -7.68
C LEU A 83 14.10 -11.20 -8.56
N LYS A 84 15.17 -11.67 -9.23
CA LYS A 84 15.13 -12.87 -10.06
C LYS A 84 14.92 -14.15 -9.26
N ASP A 85 15.37 -14.18 -7.98
CA ASP A 85 15.33 -15.36 -7.12
C ASP A 85 14.01 -15.53 -6.36
N ILE A 86 13.13 -14.54 -6.41
CA ILE A 86 11.81 -14.60 -5.76
C ILE A 86 10.78 -15.13 -6.75
N PRO A 87 10.22 -16.35 -6.56
CA PRO A 87 9.30 -16.96 -7.55
C PRO A 87 7.87 -16.41 -7.42
N GLN A 88 7.71 -15.11 -7.36
CA GLN A 88 6.43 -14.38 -7.31
C GLN A 88 6.52 -13.07 -8.08
N SER A 89 5.36 -12.54 -8.47
CA SER A 89 5.24 -11.23 -9.11
C SER A 89 5.46 -10.11 -8.11
N ILE A 90 6.64 -9.50 -8.15
CA ILE A 90 7.02 -8.35 -7.31
C ILE A 90 7.43 -7.19 -8.20
N THR A 91 6.95 -5.99 -7.86
CA THR A 91 7.37 -4.72 -8.44
C THR A 91 7.91 -3.84 -7.33
N VAL A 92 9.02 -3.17 -7.56
CA VAL A 92 9.59 -2.18 -6.63
C VAL A 92 9.59 -0.82 -7.30
N TYR A 93 9.01 0.16 -6.61
CA TYR A 93 8.99 1.56 -7.00
C TYR A 93 9.98 2.33 -6.14
N THR A 94 10.99 2.89 -6.79
CA THR A 94 12.07 3.64 -6.15
C THR A 94 11.66 5.07 -5.83
N GLN A 95 12.41 5.72 -4.95
CA GLN A 95 12.23 7.13 -4.63
C GLN A 95 12.39 8.04 -5.86
N ASP A 96 13.31 7.72 -6.78
CA ASP A 96 13.50 8.50 -8.01
C ASP A 96 12.27 8.50 -8.91
N TYR A 97 11.58 7.36 -9.02
CA TYR A 97 10.31 7.30 -9.77
C TYR A 97 9.21 8.11 -9.10
N VAL A 98 9.10 8.03 -7.77
CA VAL A 98 8.11 8.78 -6.98
C VAL A 98 8.33 10.30 -7.15
N LYS A 99 9.59 10.76 -7.08
CA LYS A 99 9.97 12.17 -7.27
C LYS A 99 9.70 12.67 -8.68
N ASP A 100 10.15 11.94 -9.70
CA ASP A 100 9.98 12.34 -11.11
C ASP A 100 8.50 12.47 -11.47
N ARG A 101 7.64 11.65 -10.86
CA ARG A 101 6.19 11.68 -11.06
C ARG A 101 5.45 12.62 -10.09
N GLN A 102 6.13 13.18 -9.09
CA GLN A 102 5.56 14.02 -8.03
C GLN A 102 4.37 13.31 -7.33
N PHE A 103 4.52 12.02 -7.03
CA PHE A 103 3.52 11.27 -6.29
C PHE A 103 3.61 11.57 -4.80
N VAL A 104 2.50 11.96 -4.20
CA VAL A 104 2.40 12.31 -2.78
C VAL A 104 1.93 11.12 -1.94
N HIS A 105 0.93 10.39 -2.42
CA HIS A 105 0.30 9.28 -1.71
C HIS A 105 0.43 7.96 -2.49
N LEU A 106 0.30 6.84 -1.79
CA LEU A 106 0.37 5.51 -2.39
C LEU A 106 -0.66 5.29 -3.51
N ASP A 107 -1.83 5.88 -3.41
CA ASP A 107 -2.88 5.76 -4.43
C ASP A 107 -2.52 6.50 -5.73
N ASP A 108 -1.69 7.56 -5.68
CA ASP A 108 -1.16 8.18 -6.89
C ASP A 108 -0.24 7.21 -7.64
N LEU A 109 0.69 6.57 -6.94
CA LEU A 109 1.56 5.53 -7.49
C LEU A 109 0.75 4.35 -8.05
N ALA A 110 -0.25 3.89 -7.31
CA ALA A 110 -1.06 2.74 -7.70
C ALA A 110 -1.88 2.98 -8.98
N LYS A 111 -2.33 4.20 -9.26
CA LYS A 111 -3.03 4.57 -10.50
C LYS A 111 -2.20 4.29 -11.75
N TYR A 112 -0.89 4.47 -11.66
CA TYR A 112 0.05 4.32 -12.77
C TYR A 112 0.78 2.98 -12.77
N THR A 113 0.36 2.05 -11.91
CA THR A 113 0.91 0.69 -11.83
C THR A 113 0.06 -0.28 -12.65
N ALA A 114 0.63 -0.90 -13.66
CA ALA A 114 -0.07 -1.93 -14.43
C ALA A 114 -0.44 -3.11 -13.52
N GLY A 115 -1.68 -3.63 -13.68
CA GLY A 115 -2.22 -4.70 -12.85
C GLY A 115 -2.79 -4.27 -11.52
N LEU A 116 -2.72 -2.97 -11.16
CA LEU A 116 -3.45 -2.41 -10.04
C LEU A 116 -4.64 -1.59 -10.51
N ARG A 117 -5.72 -1.67 -9.76
CA ARG A 117 -6.92 -0.86 -9.96
C ARG A 117 -7.16 0.00 -8.75
N THR A 118 -7.10 1.31 -8.92
CA THR A 118 -7.37 2.27 -7.84
C THR A 118 -8.77 2.84 -7.99
N LEU A 119 -9.56 2.77 -6.93
CA LEU A 119 -10.87 3.40 -6.83
C LEU A 119 -10.76 4.57 -5.86
N THR A 120 -10.44 5.73 -6.41
CA THR A 120 -10.24 6.96 -5.63
C THR A 120 -11.58 7.61 -5.32
N ASN A 121 -11.78 8.04 -4.07
CA ASN A 121 -12.82 8.97 -3.65
C ASN A 121 -12.25 10.38 -3.61
N ASP A 122 -11.18 10.55 -2.83
CA ASP A 122 -10.42 11.80 -2.66
C ASP A 122 -8.94 11.42 -2.51
N SER A 123 -8.01 12.37 -2.61
CA SER A 123 -6.57 12.11 -2.50
C SER A 123 -6.22 11.43 -1.17
N GLY A 124 -5.52 10.29 -1.23
CA GLY A 124 -5.18 9.45 -0.06
C GLY A 124 -6.36 8.67 0.53
N ARG A 125 -7.54 8.70 -0.10
CA ARG A 125 -8.74 7.98 0.31
C ARG A 125 -9.24 7.10 -0.83
N SER A 126 -8.54 6.02 -1.07
CA SER A 126 -8.72 5.12 -2.21
C SER A 126 -8.68 3.66 -1.78
N SER A 127 -9.43 2.81 -2.47
CA SER A 127 -9.26 1.37 -2.43
C SER A 127 -8.38 0.91 -3.59
N ILE A 128 -7.40 0.06 -3.32
CA ILE A 128 -6.43 -0.45 -4.30
C ILE A 128 -6.66 -1.95 -4.46
N TYR A 129 -6.80 -2.42 -5.70
CA TYR A 129 -7.06 -3.82 -6.04
C TYR A 129 -5.94 -4.38 -6.91
N ALA A 130 -5.59 -5.64 -6.70
CA ALA A 130 -4.80 -6.44 -7.63
C ALA A 130 -5.51 -7.75 -7.91
N ARG A 131 -5.48 -8.20 -9.16
CA ARG A 131 -6.07 -9.48 -9.58
C ARG A 131 -7.54 -9.65 -9.13
N GLY A 132 -8.30 -8.56 -9.04
CA GLY A 132 -9.72 -8.55 -8.65
C GLY A 132 -9.99 -8.45 -7.14
N TYR A 133 -8.96 -8.44 -6.29
CA TYR A 133 -9.08 -8.39 -4.83
C TYR A 133 -8.44 -7.14 -4.25
N GLU A 134 -9.07 -6.55 -3.24
CA GLU A 134 -8.56 -5.37 -2.55
C GLU A 134 -7.32 -5.71 -1.71
N TYR A 135 -6.36 -4.80 -1.66
CA TYR A 135 -5.30 -4.86 -0.67
C TYR A 135 -5.85 -4.42 0.69
N SER A 136 -6.03 -5.35 1.60
CA SER A 136 -6.37 -5.06 3.00
C SER A 136 -5.13 -5.09 3.89
N GLU A 137 -4.08 -5.80 3.47
CA GLU A 137 -2.81 -5.91 4.18
C GLU A 137 -1.77 -5.00 3.52
N PHE A 138 -1.42 -3.95 4.24
CA PHE A 138 -0.25 -3.13 3.99
C PHE A 138 0.80 -3.47 5.03
N ASN A 139 2.06 -3.28 4.69
CA ASN A 139 3.17 -3.45 5.61
C ASN A 139 4.01 -2.16 5.65
N ILE A 140 4.58 -1.90 6.82
CA ILE A 140 5.67 -0.94 7.00
C ILE A 140 6.87 -1.74 7.50
N ASP A 141 7.97 -1.75 6.73
CA ASP A 141 9.19 -2.56 6.99
C ASP A 141 8.87 -4.04 7.25
N GLY A 142 7.92 -4.62 6.51
CA GLY A 142 7.51 -6.01 6.67
C GLY A 142 6.63 -6.30 7.89
N LEU A 143 6.27 -5.30 8.69
CA LEU A 143 5.33 -5.42 9.80
C LEU A 143 3.91 -5.13 9.33
N PRO A 144 2.91 -5.93 9.71
CA PRO A 144 1.52 -5.68 9.37
C PRO A 144 1.07 -4.26 9.76
N ALA A 145 0.46 -3.57 8.79
CA ALA A 145 -0.09 -2.24 8.92
C ALA A 145 -1.47 -2.20 8.24
N PRO A 146 -2.48 -2.92 8.76
CA PRO A 146 -3.81 -2.92 8.19
C PRO A 146 -4.36 -1.50 8.14
N MET A 147 -4.84 -1.10 6.96
CA MET A 147 -5.29 0.26 6.68
C MET A 147 -6.65 0.21 6.00
N ALA A 148 -7.65 0.78 6.66
CA ALA A 148 -8.94 0.98 6.03
C ALA A 148 -8.87 2.22 5.12
N SER A 149 -8.57 2.03 3.85
CA SER A 149 -8.35 3.12 2.88
C SER A 149 -9.50 4.13 2.79
N ILE A 150 -10.74 3.67 2.98
CA ILE A 150 -11.94 4.53 3.02
C ILE A 150 -11.90 5.57 4.15
N PHE A 151 -11.10 5.34 5.20
CA PHE A 151 -10.91 6.28 6.30
C PHE A 151 -9.70 7.21 6.13
N GLY A 152 -9.14 7.30 4.91
CA GLY A 152 -8.02 8.18 4.61
C GLY A 152 -6.73 7.81 5.34
N THR A 153 -6.53 6.51 5.59
CA THR A 153 -5.40 6.01 6.38
C THR A 153 -4.19 5.61 5.54
N VAL A 154 -4.26 5.77 4.22
CA VAL A 154 -3.11 5.54 3.33
C VAL A 154 -2.09 6.65 3.54
N PRO A 155 -0.84 6.33 3.96
CA PRO A 155 0.14 7.34 4.32
C PRO A 155 0.72 8.06 3.10
N SER A 156 1.28 9.25 3.35
CA SER A 156 2.13 9.96 2.40
C SER A 156 3.41 9.17 2.11
N LEU A 157 3.90 9.25 0.87
CA LEU A 157 5.12 8.55 0.43
C LEU A 157 6.41 9.22 0.92
N VAL A 158 6.37 10.41 1.51
CA VAL A 158 7.57 11.17 1.92
C VAL A 158 8.44 10.44 2.95
N ALA A 159 7.84 9.60 3.80
CA ALA A 159 8.54 8.81 4.82
C ALA A 159 9.20 7.53 4.28
N PHE A 160 8.94 7.17 3.01
CA PHE A 160 9.33 5.86 2.47
C PHE A 160 10.39 5.99 1.38
N ASP A 161 11.40 5.13 1.45
CA ASP A 161 12.46 4.96 0.48
C ASP A 161 11.97 4.29 -0.80
N ARG A 162 11.08 3.31 -0.65
CA ARG A 162 10.50 2.57 -1.77
C ARG A 162 9.20 1.88 -1.38
N VAL A 163 8.45 1.50 -2.38
CA VAL A 163 7.23 0.69 -2.25
C VAL A 163 7.42 -0.63 -2.99
N GLU A 164 7.33 -1.73 -2.28
CA GLU A 164 7.42 -3.09 -2.80
C GLU A 164 6.01 -3.67 -2.92
N ILE A 165 5.58 -4.04 -4.11
CA ILE A 165 4.23 -4.55 -4.37
C ILE A 165 4.32 -6.00 -4.80
N MET A 166 3.81 -6.91 -3.97
CA MET A 166 3.64 -8.31 -4.30
C MET A 166 2.20 -8.59 -4.68
N ARG A 167 2.00 -9.29 -5.79
CA ARG A 167 0.66 -9.66 -6.29
C ARG A 167 0.38 -11.13 -6.05
N GLY A 168 -0.86 -11.42 -5.59
CA GLY A 168 -1.32 -12.76 -5.25
C GLY A 168 -1.07 -13.15 -3.79
N PRO A 169 -1.57 -14.31 -3.36
CA PRO A 169 -1.55 -14.76 -1.97
C PRO A 169 -0.17 -14.72 -1.32
N ALA A 170 -0.09 -14.14 -0.14
CA ALA A 170 1.12 -13.95 0.64
C ALA A 170 1.13 -14.75 1.95
N GLY A 171 0.40 -15.84 2.02
CA GLY A 171 0.06 -16.55 3.24
C GLY A 171 1.21 -17.07 4.09
N LEU A 172 2.43 -17.16 3.52
CA LEU A 172 3.62 -17.53 4.31
C LEU A 172 3.92 -16.47 5.39
N PHE A 173 3.75 -15.18 5.06
CA PHE A 173 4.10 -14.08 5.94
C PHE A 173 2.91 -13.23 6.41
N SER A 174 1.72 -13.48 5.87
CA SER A 174 0.45 -12.86 6.27
C SER A 174 -0.71 -13.76 5.85
N SER A 175 -1.09 -14.70 6.71
CA SER A 175 -2.02 -15.77 6.34
C SER A 175 -3.47 -15.33 6.20
N THR A 176 -3.89 -14.28 6.90
CA THR A 176 -5.27 -13.76 6.86
C THR A 176 -5.47 -12.61 5.88
N SER A 177 -4.47 -12.35 5.01
CA SER A 177 -4.56 -11.30 4.00
C SER A 177 -5.57 -11.62 2.90
N GLU A 178 -5.95 -10.61 2.13
CA GLU A 178 -6.72 -10.83 0.90
C GLU A 178 -5.83 -11.42 -0.22
N LEU A 179 -6.49 -11.97 -1.23
CA LEU A 179 -5.83 -12.62 -2.36
C LEU A 179 -5.09 -11.63 -3.29
N GLY A 180 -5.30 -10.32 -3.12
CA GLY A 180 -4.61 -9.27 -3.88
C GLY A 180 -3.11 -9.27 -3.69
N GLY A 181 -2.65 -9.56 -2.47
CA GLY A 181 -1.24 -9.58 -2.11
C GLY A 181 -0.88 -8.61 -0.97
N ILE A 182 0.36 -8.13 -0.97
CA ILE A 182 0.90 -7.21 0.04
C ILE A 182 1.54 -6.00 -0.65
N VAL A 183 1.30 -4.82 -0.11
CA VAL A 183 2.08 -3.60 -0.37
C VAL A 183 2.96 -3.35 0.84
N ASN A 184 4.29 -3.42 0.67
CA ASN A 184 5.27 -3.14 1.71
C ASN A 184 5.92 -1.78 1.45
N MET A 185 5.75 -0.86 2.38
CA MET A 185 6.37 0.46 2.36
C MET A 185 7.62 0.41 3.24
N VAL A 186 8.78 0.61 2.64
CA VAL A 186 10.08 0.58 3.33
C VAL A 186 10.46 2.00 3.69
N ARG A 187 10.66 2.26 4.99
CA ARG A 187 10.97 3.60 5.51
C ARG A 187 12.35 4.09 5.06
N LYS A 188 12.48 5.40 4.85
CA LYS A 188 13.76 6.07 4.71
C LYS A 188 14.61 5.88 5.98
N ARG A 189 15.86 5.49 5.83
CA ARG A 189 16.80 5.35 6.96
C ARG A 189 17.65 6.61 7.11
N PRO A 190 18.17 6.90 8.31
CA PRO A 190 19.21 7.91 8.50
C PRO A 190 20.45 7.59 7.70
N THR A 191 21.14 8.62 7.19
CA THR A 191 22.31 8.51 6.34
C THR A 191 23.62 8.61 7.12
N ALA A 192 24.70 8.02 6.59
CA ALA A 192 26.01 8.09 7.21
C ALA A 192 26.61 9.50 7.16
N ASP A 193 26.42 10.20 6.03
CA ASP A 193 26.84 11.58 5.84
C ASP A 193 25.66 12.52 5.94
N PHE A 194 25.92 13.79 6.35
CA PHE A 194 24.88 14.80 6.36
C PHE A 194 24.42 15.11 4.94
N GLN A 195 23.12 15.03 4.75
CA GLN A 195 22.44 15.47 3.53
C GLN A 195 21.07 16.02 3.86
N GLY A 196 20.57 16.86 2.99
CA GLY A 196 19.25 17.41 3.16
C GLY A 196 18.77 18.13 1.92
N HIS A 197 17.46 18.34 1.84
CA HIS A 197 16.86 19.13 0.79
C HIS A 197 15.63 19.89 1.27
N VAL A 198 15.33 20.94 0.52
CA VAL A 198 14.03 21.61 0.51
C VAL A 198 13.44 21.45 -0.88
N GLU A 199 12.21 21.00 -0.96
CA GLU A 199 11.48 20.83 -2.21
C GLU A 199 10.11 21.50 -2.13
N GLY A 200 9.64 22.03 -3.27
CA GLY A 200 8.29 22.53 -3.37
C GLY A 200 7.83 22.59 -4.82
N TYR A 201 6.53 22.38 -5.03
CA TYR A 201 5.88 22.63 -6.32
C TYR A 201 4.52 23.31 -6.14
N TYR A 202 4.10 23.97 -7.19
CA TYR A 202 2.81 24.63 -7.30
C TYR A 202 2.20 24.39 -8.68
N GLY A 203 0.89 24.28 -8.75
CA GLY A 203 0.25 24.02 -10.03
C GLY A 203 -1.26 24.22 -10.09
N THR A 204 -1.85 23.59 -11.08
CA THR A 204 -3.29 23.69 -11.39
C THR A 204 -4.13 23.35 -10.18
N TRP A 205 -5.28 24.07 -10.02
CA TRP A 205 -6.23 23.96 -8.89
C TRP A 205 -5.62 24.28 -7.52
N ASP A 206 -4.64 25.20 -7.48
CA ASP A 206 -3.91 25.58 -6.25
C ASP A 206 -3.25 24.37 -5.55
N THR A 207 -2.94 23.32 -6.33
CA THR A 207 -2.16 22.19 -5.83
C THR A 207 -0.77 22.65 -5.47
N ASN A 208 -0.32 22.35 -4.25
CA ASN A 208 1.04 22.67 -3.81
C ASN A 208 1.58 21.61 -2.86
N HIS A 209 2.91 21.51 -2.85
CA HIS A 209 3.69 20.65 -1.98
C HIS A 209 4.88 21.42 -1.43
N GLN A 210 5.25 21.13 -0.20
CA GLN A 210 6.44 21.67 0.46
C GLN A 210 7.04 20.56 1.31
N GLU A 211 8.34 20.32 1.17
CA GLU A 211 9.06 19.28 1.91
C GLU A 211 10.42 19.80 2.40
N LEU A 212 10.76 19.43 3.63
CA LEU A 212 12.10 19.52 4.20
C LEU A 212 12.50 18.11 4.63
N ASP A 213 13.67 17.65 4.17
CA ASP A 213 14.28 16.37 4.57
C ASP A 213 15.73 16.63 5.03
N LEU A 214 16.06 16.25 6.25
CA LEU A 214 17.39 16.40 6.86
C LEU A 214 17.83 15.05 7.45
N SER A 215 19.03 14.60 7.11
CA SER A 215 19.56 13.31 7.55
C SER A 215 21.06 13.37 7.78
N GLY A 216 21.57 12.63 8.76
CA GLY A 216 23.00 12.54 9.00
C GLY A 216 23.38 12.01 10.39
N PRO A 217 24.68 11.98 10.68
CA PRO A 217 25.21 11.55 11.97
C PRO A 217 24.87 12.59 13.06
N LEU A 218 24.56 12.10 14.26
CA LEU A 218 24.29 12.90 15.45
C LEU A 218 25.43 12.83 16.47
N ASP A 219 26.41 11.93 16.24
CA ASP A 219 27.62 11.83 17.04
C ASP A 219 28.87 11.84 16.13
N GLU A 220 30.04 12.08 16.70
CA GLU A 220 31.30 12.18 15.97
C GLU A 220 31.75 10.86 15.34
N ASN A 221 31.28 9.74 15.84
CA ASN A 221 31.65 8.41 15.37
C ASN A 221 30.69 7.84 14.33
N GLY A 222 29.59 8.55 14.01
CA GLY A 222 28.54 8.11 13.09
C GLY A 222 27.73 6.89 13.57
N ARG A 223 27.86 6.53 14.86
CA ARG A 223 27.09 5.41 15.44
C ARG A 223 25.63 5.76 15.71
N VAL A 224 25.36 7.02 15.97
CA VAL A 224 24.00 7.54 16.16
C VAL A 224 23.68 8.41 14.97
N ARG A 225 22.67 8.02 14.20
CA ARG A 225 22.24 8.75 13.00
C ARG A 225 20.76 9.09 13.09
N GLY A 226 20.38 10.25 12.61
CA GLY A 226 19.01 10.73 12.64
C GLY A 226 18.54 11.21 11.27
N ARG A 227 17.21 11.13 11.07
CA ARG A 227 16.52 11.75 9.93
C ARG A 227 15.25 12.42 10.39
N PHE A 228 14.95 13.57 9.84
CA PHE A 228 13.71 14.31 10.07
C PHE A 228 13.16 14.79 8.74
N ILE A 229 11.86 14.51 8.49
CA ILE A 229 11.13 14.98 7.33
C ILE A 229 9.86 15.68 7.80
N ALA A 230 9.56 16.82 7.19
CA ALA A 230 8.27 17.49 7.34
C ALA A 230 7.75 17.88 5.97
N SER A 231 6.50 17.52 5.68
CA SER A 231 5.84 17.95 4.44
C SER A 231 4.44 18.48 4.68
N ARG A 232 4.02 19.36 3.76
CA ARG A 232 2.65 19.83 3.61
C ARG A 232 2.22 19.68 2.17
N ASP A 233 1.07 19.09 1.98
CA ASP A 233 0.46 18.83 0.68
C ASP A 233 -0.96 19.42 0.65
N ASP A 234 -1.24 20.25 -0.35
CA ASP A 234 -2.59 20.65 -0.71
C ASP A 234 -2.87 20.09 -2.11
N THR A 235 -3.55 18.93 -2.17
CA THR A 235 -3.87 18.20 -3.41
C THR A 235 -5.32 18.43 -3.79
N ASN A 236 -5.65 19.69 -4.09
CA ASN A 236 -6.98 20.06 -4.51
C ASN A 236 -7.30 19.50 -5.90
N GLY A 237 -8.56 19.20 -6.12
CA GLY A 237 -9.04 18.72 -7.40
C GLY A 237 -9.77 19.81 -8.20
N GLU A 238 -10.21 19.42 -9.39
CA GLU A 238 -11.00 20.25 -10.30
C GLU A 238 -12.40 20.56 -9.78
N VAL A 239 -12.92 19.74 -8.86
CA VAL A 239 -14.28 19.86 -8.32
C VAL A 239 -14.34 21.00 -7.31
N ASP A 240 -15.28 21.94 -7.48
CA ASP A 240 -15.49 23.04 -6.54
C ASP A 240 -15.66 22.53 -5.12
N TYR A 241 -15.17 23.27 -4.12
CA TYR A 241 -15.16 22.90 -2.70
C TYR A 241 -14.33 21.64 -2.33
N ASN A 242 -13.93 20.77 -3.27
CA ASN A 242 -13.13 19.62 -2.94
C ASN A 242 -11.68 20.05 -2.64
N ALA A 243 -11.28 19.93 -1.39
CA ALA A 243 -9.98 20.30 -0.90
C ALA A 243 -9.39 19.16 -0.06
N ASN A 244 -8.09 18.90 -0.25
CA ASN A 244 -7.36 17.86 0.48
C ASN A 244 -6.05 18.44 0.97
N THR A 245 -5.89 18.53 2.28
CA THR A 245 -4.65 18.96 2.92
C THR A 245 -4.09 17.83 3.76
N SER A 246 -2.79 17.55 3.60
CA SER A 246 -2.04 16.60 4.42
C SER A 246 -0.80 17.28 4.99
N ASN A 247 -0.54 17.07 6.28
CA ASN A 247 0.73 17.45 6.92
C ASN A 247 1.35 16.16 7.45
N SER A 248 2.56 15.85 7.01
CA SER A 248 3.27 14.63 7.38
C SER A 248 4.58 14.96 8.07
N TYR A 249 4.87 14.25 9.15
CA TYR A 249 6.09 14.37 9.92
C TYR A 249 6.69 12.97 10.08
N TYR A 250 7.97 12.86 9.79
CA TYR A 250 8.72 11.63 9.95
C TYR A 250 9.99 11.88 10.77
N GLY A 251 10.24 11.03 11.75
CA GLY A 251 11.50 10.99 12.50
C GLY A 251 12.06 9.59 12.50
N ALA A 252 13.36 9.45 12.26
CA ALA A 252 14.06 8.17 12.38
C ALA A 252 15.37 8.32 13.16
N LEU A 253 15.73 7.28 13.90
CA LEU A 253 16.97 7.19 14.67
C LEU A 253 17.53 5.78 14.51
N ASP A 254 18.79 5.66 14.07
CA ASP A 254 19.55 4.43 14.05
C ASP A 254 20.72 4.54 15.02
N VAL A 255 20.91 3.50 15.84
CA VAL A 255 21.99 3.40 16.84
C VAL A 255 22.72 2.08 16.62
N ASP A 256 23.98 2.16 16.19
CA ASP A 256 24.85 0.99 16.09
C ASP A 256 25.42 0.70 17.49
N LEU A 257 24.89 -0.33 18.14
CA LEU A 257 25.32 -0.77 19.47
C LEU A 257 26.74 -1.36 19.38
N ASP A 258 27.01 -2.09 18.31
CA ASP A 258 28.30 -2.59 17.87
C ASP A 258 28.30 -2.75 16.33
N GLU A 259 29.36 -3.35 15.75
CA GLU A 259 29.50 -3.55 14.29
C GLU A 259 28.47 -4.52 13.70
N ALA A 260 27.85 -5.36 14.52
CA ALA A 260 26.90 -6.38 14.13
C ALA A 260 25.46 -6.07 14.52
N THR A 261 25.25 -5.13 15.45
CA THR A 261 23.94 -4.88 16.08
C THR A 261 23.50 -3.45 15.89
N THR A 262 22.34 -3.26 15.23
CA THR A 262 21.71 -1.95 15.05
C THR A 262 20.34 -1.92 15.69
N LEU A 263 20.06 -0.86 16.44
CA LEU A 263 18.74 -0.53 16.99
C LEU A 263 18.17 0.66 16.23
N SER A 264 16.99 0.50 15.67
CA SER A 264 16.32 1.51 14.83
C SER A 264 14.97 1.89 15.38
N PHE A 265 14.65 3.18 15.32
CA PHE A 265 13.34 3.73 15.67
C PHE A 265 12.78 4.57 14.52
N GLY A 266 11.46 4.61 14.41
CA GLY A 266 10.77 5.48 13.46
C GLY A 266 9.45 5.96 14.03
N LEU A 267 9.13 7.21 13.78
CA LEU A 267 7.84 7.85 14.06
C LEU A 267 7.30 8.42 12.76
N ILE A 268 6.08 8.04 12.37
CA ILE A 268 5.34 8.68 11.29
C ILE A 268 4.10 9.32 11.91
N HIS A 269 3.89 10.61 11.70
CA HIS A 269 2.68 11.30 12.13
C HIS A 269 2.08 12.07 10.97
N GLU A 270 0.79 11.86 10.70
CA GLU A 270 0.08 12.50 9.61
C GLU A 270 -1.25 13.08 10.09
N VAL A 271 -1.55 14.30 9.65
CA VAL A 271 -2.83 14.98 9.85
C VAL A 271 -3.42 15.30 8.50
N LYS A 272 -4.62 14.80 8.23
CA LYS A 272 -5.31 14.91 6.95
C LYS A 272 -6.68 15.59 7.12
N ASN A 273 -6.94 16.62 6.31
CA ASN A 273 -8.23 17.30 6.27
C ASN A 273 -8.75 17.29 4.83
N ILE A 274 -9.93 16.72 4.63
CA ILE A 274 -10.53 16.54 3.31
C ILE A 274 -11.94 17.16 3.31
N THR A 275 -12.29 17.85 2.23
CA THR A 275 -13.69 18.14 1.88
C THR A 275 -14.17 17.08 0.91
N PRO A 276 -14.88 16.02 1.38
CA PRO A 276 -15.21 14.87 0.56
C PRO A 276 -16.13 15.19 -0.60
N HIS A 277 -15.84 14.58 -1.76
CA HIS A 277 -16.72 14.49 -2.91
C HIS A 277 -17.00 13.01 -3.18
N ASN A 278 -18.27 12.60 -3.13
CA ASN A 278 -18.67 11.20 -3.32
C ASN A 278 -19.04 10.84 -4.78
N GLY A 279 -18.60 11.65 -5.76
CA GLY A 279 -18.91 11.44 -7.17
C GLY A 279 -20.34 11.81 -7.53
N TYR A 280 -20.74 11.40 -8.72
CA TYR A 280 -22.02 11.78 -9.34
C TYR A 280 -23.01 10.63 -9.30
N PRO A 281 -24.34 10.93 -9.25
CA PRO A 281 -25.37 9.93 -9.46
C PRO A 281 -25.44 9.53 -10.93
N ALA A 282 -25.96 8.32 -11.19
CA ALA A 282 -26.34 7.89 -12.53
C ALA A 282 -27.88 7.78 -12.62
N THR A 283 -28.38 7.80 -13.84
CA THR A 283 -29.80 7.57 -14.13
C THR A 283 -30.16 6.09 -13.99
N LEU A 284 -31.44 5.76 -13.91
CA LEU A 284 -31.91 4.37 -13.77
C LEU A 284 -31.62 3.50 -15.02
N ASP A 285 -31.31 4.13 -16.16
CA ASP A 285 -30.83 3.45 -17.38
C ASP A 285 -29.30 3.35 -17.45
N GLY A 286 -28.59 3.64 -16.34
CA GLY A 286 -27.14 3.43 -16.20
C GLY A 286 -26.27 4.50 -16.86
N LYS A 287 -26.79 5.69 -17.15
CA LYS A 287 -25.98 6.78 -17.69
C LYS A 287 -25.54 7.75 -16.61
N VAL A 288 -24.26 8.09 -16.59
CA VAL A 288 -23.77 9.24 -15.82
C VAL A 288 -24.11 10.50 -16.62
N PRO A 289 -24.92 11.44 -16.07
CA PRO A 289 -25.21 12.68 -16.77
C PRO A 289 -23.94 13.48 -17.02
N ASP A 290 -23.94 14.26 -18.11
CA ASP A 290 -22.84 15.14 -18.49
C ASP A 290 -22.83 16.38 -17.55
N PHE A 291 -22.13 16.24 -16.41
CA PHE A 291 -21.91 17.34 -15.49
C PHE A 291 -20.62 18.09 -15.84
N SER A 292 -20.56 19.39 -15.50
CA SER A 292 -19.26 20.08 -15.44
C SER A 292 -18.33 19.34 -14.47
N HIS A 293 -17.08 19.17 -14.84
CA HIS A 293 -16.06 18.53 -13.99
C HIS A 293 -15.87 19.27 -12.65
N SER A 294 -16.16 20.58 -12.61
CA SER A 294 -16.15 21.37 -11.37
C SER A 294 -17.39 21.19 -10.50
N ARG A 295 -18.40 20.43 -10.95
CA ARG A 295 -19.66 20.29 -10.25
C ARG A 295 -19.50 19.56 -8.93
N PHE A 296 -19.80 20.22 -7.82
CA PHE A 296 -19.82 19.63 -6.48
C PHE A 296 -21.26 19.31 -6.06
N LEU A 297 -21.52 18.05 -5.70
CA LEU A 297 -22.80 17.56 -5.22
C LEU A 297 -22.70 17.12 -3.74
N GLY A 298 -22.01 17.88 -2.93
CA GLY A 298 -21.93 17.80 -1.48
C GLY A 298 -22.35 19.13 -0.85
N ALA A 299 -22.15 19.31 0.43
CA ALA A 299 -22.44 20.56 1.13
C ALA A 299 -21.14 21.34 1.44
N ASP A 300 -21.24 22.68 1.55
CA ASP A 300 -20.12 23.56 1.84
C ASP A 300 -19.50 23.35 3.25
N TRP A 301 -20.17 22.60 4.10
CA TRP A 301 -19.71 22.18 5.41
C TRP A 301 -19.17 20.75 5.44
N ASN A 302 -18.99 20.07 4.30
CA ASN A 302 -18.39 18.75 4.25
C ASN A 302 -17.01 18.77 4.89
N ALA A 303 -16.78 17.83 5.81
CA ALA A 303 -15.50 17.70 6.52
C ALA A 303 -15.18 16.24 6.79
N PHE A 304 -13.90 15.91 6.66
CA PHE A 304 -13.29 14.65 7.00
C PHE A 304 -11.91 14.95 7.57
N ASP A 305 -11.73 14.66 8.84
CA ASP A 305 -10.50 14.93 9.59
C ASP A 305 -9.90 13.59 10.04
N GLY A 306 -8.66 13.32 9.67
CA GLY A 306 -7.93 12.11 10.03
C GLY A 306 -6.58 12.41 10.66
N LYS A 307 -6.20 11.60 11.65
CA LYS A 307 -4.87 11.64 12.28
C LYS A 307 -4.34 10.22 12.37
N THR A 308 -3.08 10.04 12.05
CA THR A 308 -2.38 8.75 12.13
C THR A 308 -1.05 8.94 12.83
N THR A 309 -0.72 8.06 13.74
CA THR A 309 0.61 8.00 14.38
C THR A 309 1.09 6.56 14.36
N ASP A 310 2.23 6.31 13.73
CA ASP A 310 2.89 5.00 13.68
C ASP A 310 4.24 5.09 14.39
N LEU A 311 4.51 4.19 15.31
CA LEU A 311 5.80 3.98 15.97
C LEU A 311 6.36 2.64 15.55
N VAL A 312 7.61 2.61 15.13
CA VAL A 312 8.31 1.38 14.74
C VAL A 312 9.62 1.31 15.51
N ALA A 313 9.93 0.13 16.04
CA ALA A 313 11.21 -0.19 16.65
C ALA A 313 11.74 -1.50 16.06
N GLU A 314 13.03 -1.58 15.79
CA GLU A 314 13.67 -2.72 15.18
C GLU A 314 15.06 -2.94 15.74
N LEU A 315 15.36 -4.17 16.12
CA LEU A 315 16.68 -4.63 16.49
C LEU A 315 17.14 -5.68 15.46
N THR A 316 18.28 -5.45 14.85
CA THR A 316 18.92 -6.41 13.94
C THR A 316 20.29 -6.82 14.46
N HIS A 317 20.64 -8.08 14.26
CA HIS A 317 21.94 -8.62 14.64
C HIS A 317 22.48 -9.59 13.58
N ARG A 318 23.75 -9.42 13.22
CA ARG A 318 24.48 -10.32 12.34
C ARG A 318 25.37 -11.23 13.18
N PHE A 319 25.16 -12.52 13.05
CA PHE A 319 25.93 -13.53 13.78
C PHE A 319 27.20 -13.91 13.01
N ASP A 320 28.28 -14.26 13.75
CA ASP A 320 29.56 -14.67 13.16
C ASP A 320 29.46 -15.89 12.21
N ASN A 321 28.40 -16.71 12.38
CA ASN A 321 28.12 -17.86 11.52
C ASN A 321 27.38 -17.50 10.23
N GLY A 322 27.24 -16.21 9.92
CA GLY A 322 26.50 -15.68 8.78
C GLY A 322 24.98 -15.63 8.97
N GLY A 323 24.47 -15.99 10.13
CA GLY A 323 23.06 -15.86 10.48
C GLY A 323 22.66 -14.41 10.67
N TYR A 324 21.34 -14.13 10.52
CA TYR A 324 20.76 -12.81 10.72
C TYR A 324 19.51 -12.93 11.57
N GLY A 325 19.48 -12.18 12.65
CA GLY A 325 18.34 -12.07 13.56
C GLY A 325 17.68 -10.70 13.46
N ARG A 326 16.35 -10.69 13.49
CA ARG A 326 15.54 -9.47 13.50
C ARG A 326 14.41 -9.60 14.51
N ILE A 327 14.23 -8.56 15.33
CA ILE A 327 13.04 -8.37 16.17
C ILE A 327 12.52 -6.99 15.85
N ALA A 328 11.26 -6.91 15.45
CA ALA A 328 10.64 -5.64 15.11
C ALA A 328 9.25 -5.53 15.71
N ALA A 329 8.87 -4.33 16.11
CA ALA A 329 7.57 -4.02 16.68
C ALA A 329 7.02 -2.74 16.07
N ARG A 330 5.69 -2.68 15.89
CA ARG A 330 4.95 -1.51 15.44
C ARG A 330 3.75 -1.29 16.33
N GLY A 331 3.52 -0.02 16.74
CA GLY A 331 2.30 0.46 17.36
C GLY A 331 1.71 1.57 16.49
N SER A 332 0.40 1.57 16.27
CA SER A 332 -0.29 2.57 15.45
C SER A 332 -1.59 2.99 16.12
N HIS A 333 -1.85 4.28 16.10
CA HIS A 333 -3.11 4.87 16.53
C HIS A 333 -3.66 5.77 15.42
N ARG A 334 -4.96 5.65 15.13
CA ARG A 334 -5.66 6.38 14.08
C ARG A 334 -7.01 6.86 14.55
N ASP A 335 -7.25 8.16 14.37
CA ASP A 335 -8.53 8.80 14.60
C ASP A 335 -9.05 9.36 13.30
N THR A 336 -10.33 9.17 13.01
CA THR A 336 -11.00 9.79 11.88
C THR A 336 -12.39 10.23 12.30
N ASN A 337 -12.70 11.51 12.09
CA ASN A 337 -14.03 12.06 12.29
C ASN A 337 -14.52 12.69 11.00
N TYR A 338 -15.74 12.35 10.59
CA TYR A 338 -16.33 13.01 9.44
C TYR A 338 -17.83 13.27 9.58
N LEU A 339 -18.23 14.34 8.95
CA LEU A 339 -19.64 14.66 8.63
C LEU A 339 -19.66 15.29 7.25
N TYR A 340 -20.22 14.59 6.28
CA TYR A 340 -20.33 15.10 4.93
C TYR A 340 -21.65 14.69 4.26
N ALA A 341 -22.12 15.54 3.36
CA ALA A 341 -23.30 15.30 2.55
C ALA A 341 -22.92 14.81 1.16
N PHE A 342 -23.80 14.04 0.57
CA PHE A 342 -23.70 13.50 -0.78
C PHE A 342 -25.09 13.21 -1.36
N THR A 343 -25.18 13.23 -2.68
CA THR A 343 -26.42 12.90 -3.39
C THR A 343 -26.69 11.41 -3.36
N ALA A 344 -27.93 11.03 -3.03
CA ALA A 344 -28.44 9.67 -3.11
C ALA A 344 -29.65 9.62 -4.06
N THR A 345 -29.66 8.60 -4.93
CA THR A 345 -30.78 8.37 -5.88
C THR A 345 -31.66 7.25 -5.38
N ASN A 346 -32.94 7.48 -5.34
CA ASN A 346 -33.92 6.43 -5.04
C ASN A 346 -33.95 5.43 -6.21
N PRO A 347 -33.60 4.14 -5.97
CA PRO A 347 -33.42 3.17 -7.07
C PRO A 347 -34.72 2.80 -7.79
N THR A 348 -35.90 3.12 -7.20
CA THR A 348 -37.20 2.83 -7.81
C THR A 348 -37.73 4.02 -8.59
N THR A 349 -37.54 5.24 -8.07
CA THR A 349 -38.19 6.44 -8.64
C THR A 349 -37.22 7.35 -9.41
N GLY A 350 -35.92 7.14 -9.29
CA GLY A 350 -34.87 8.00 -9.87
C GLY A 350 -34.75 9.38 -9.23
N LYS A 351 -35.57 9.68 -8.17
CA LYS A 351 -35.48 10.96 -7.48
C LYS A 351 -34.26 11.08 -6.63
N ASN A 352 -33.62 12.25 -6.69
CA ASN A 352 -32.43 12.55 -5.91
C ASN A 352 -32.77 13.22 -4.58
N SER A 353 -32.06 12.84 -3.54
CA SER A 353 -32.07 13.46 -2.23
C SER A 353 -30.66 13.69 -1.73
N GLU A 354 -30.47 14.70 -0.92
CA GLU A 354 -29.23 14.93 -0.22
C GLU A 354 -29.25 14.19 1.12
N ARG A 355 -28.18 13.45 1.41
CA ARG A 355 -27.99 12.69 2.65
C ARG A 355 -26.68 13.10 3.29
N ALA A 356 -26.66 13.18 4.61
CA ALA A 356 -25.44 13.35 5.40
C ALA A 356 -25.04 12.01 6.03
N SER A 357 -23.75 11.72 6.02
CA SER A 357 -23.13 10.61 6.75
C SER A 357 -22.17 11.16 7.81
N ALA A 358 -22.25 10.60 9.01
CA ALA A 358 -21.38 10.94 10.13
C ALA A 358 -20.68 9.68 10.63
N ARG A 359 -19.41 9.80 10.96
CA ARG A 359 -18.65 8.75 11.62
C ARG A 359 -17.61 9.33 12.57
N ASP A 360 -17.43 8.66 13.69
CA ASP A 360 -16.31 8.83 14.61
C ASP A 360 -15.61 7.48 14.69
N PHE A 361 -14.36 7.38 14.25
CA PHE A 361 -13.64 6.12 14.05
C PHE A 361 -12.29 6.19 14.75
N THR A 362 -11.98 5.14 15.50
CA THR A 362 -10.68 4.94 16.14
C THR A 362 -10.13 3.56 15.75
N GLN A 363 -8.83 3.46 15.53
CA GLN A 363 -8.13 2.22 15.25
C GLN A 363 -6.81 2.16 16.00
N ASP A 364 -6.60 1.08 16.73
CA ASP A 364 -5.32 0.71 17.34
C ASP A 364 -4.79 -0.56 16.71
N THR A 365 -3.49 -0.59 16.39
CA THR A 365 -2.83 -1.76 15.83
C THR A 365 -1.51 -1.99 16.54
N TYR A 366 -1.23 -3.22 16.92
CA TYR A 366 0.05 -3.65 17.45
C TYR A 366 0.54 -4.86 16.66
N ALA A 367 1.79 -4.82 16.23
CA ALA A 367 2.42 -5.92 15.52
C ALA A 367 3.83 -6.14 16.05
N VAL A 368 4.21 -7.40 16.19
CA VAL A 368 5.57 -7.83 16.55
C VAL A 368 5.96 -8.97 15.64
N ASP A 369 7.19 -8.96 15.16
CA ASP A 369 7.79 -10.03 14.36
C ASP A 369 9.20 -10.32 14.87
N ALA A 370 9.50 -11.59 15.07
CA ALA A 370 10.84 -12.06 15.38
C ALA A 370 11.24 -13.16 14.40
N SER A 371 12.37 -12.98 13.74
CA SER A 371 12.84 -13.92 12.72
C SER A 371 14.33 -14.15 12.81
N TYR A 372 14.73 -15.33 12.40
CA TYR A 372 16.13 -15.75 12.24
C TYR A 372 16.31 -16.42 10.89
N SER A 373 17.35 -16.02 10.18
CA SER A 373 17.76 -16.62 8.91
C SER A 373 19.18 -17.13 9.05
N GLN A 374 19.45 -18.29 8.45
CA GLN A 374 20.78 -18.93 8.46
C GLN A 374 21.11 -19.48 7.10
N PRO A 375 22.19 -18.99 6.46
CA PRO A 375 22.78 -19.67 5.31
C PRO A 375 23.48 -20.96 5.77
N PHE A 376 23.41 -21.98 4.93
CA PHE A 376 24.10 -23.27 5.15
C PHE A 376 24.56 -23.86 3.82
N GLU A 377 25.68 -24.56 3.83
CA GLU A 377 26.22 -25.21 2.63
C GLU A 377 25.64 -26.62 2.47
N THR A 378 25.20 -26.94 1.25
CA THR A 378 24.77 -28.29 0.87
C THR A 378 25.15 -28.55 -0.57
N PHE A 379 25.80 -29.67 -0.84
CA PHE A 379 26.31 -30.03 -2.18
C PHE A 379 27.21 -28.95 -2.83
N GLY A 380 27.97 -28.21 -2.02
CA GLY A 380 28.79 -27.09 -2.49
C GLY A 380 28.04 -25.83 -2.91
N GLN A 381 26.77 -25.75 -2.54
CA GLN A 381 25.91 -24.58 -2.81
C GLN A 381 25.39 -23.98 -1.51
N VAL A 382 25.25 -22.65 -1.49
CA VAL A 382 24.67 -21.93 -0.35
C VAL A 382 23.14 -21.99 -0.42
N SER A 383 22.56 -22.59 0.58
CA SER A 383 21.13 -22.67 0.87
C SER A 383 20.80 -21.79 2.07
N GLU A 384 19.53 -21.48 2.31
CA GLU A 384 19.09 -20.64 3.44
C GLU A 384 17.85 -21.24 4.08
N PHE A 385 17.76 -21.18 5.40
CA PHE A 385 16.49 -21.32 6.08
C PHE A 385 16.12 -20.05 6.84
N VAL A 386 14.82 -19.79 6.92
CA VAL A 386 14.22 -18.70 7.72
C VAL A 386 13.19 -19.32 8.63
N VAL A 387 13.18 -18.93 9.89
CA VAL A 387 12.16 -19.29 10.87
C VAL A 387 11.78 -18.03 11.63
N GLY A 388 10.52 -17.92 11.99
CA GLY A 388 10.05 -16.79 12.76
C GLY A 388 8.66 -16.98 13.33
N SER A 389 8.28 -16.01 14.14
CA SER A 389 6.97 -15.90 14.79
C SER A 389 6.53 -14.46 14.75
N ASP A 390 5.24 -14.25 14.56
CA ASP A 390 4.65 -12.93 14.59
C ASP A 390 3.35 -12.90 15.40
N TYR A 391 3.00 -11.70 15.82
CA TYR A 391 1.75 -11.36 16.49
C TYR A 391 1.19 -10.07 15.88
N LYS A 392 -0.10 -10.05 15.65
CA LYS A 392 -0.86 -8.89 15.22
C LYS A 392 -2.11 -8.75 16.08
N ASN A 393 -2.36 -7.55 16.58
CA ASN A 393 -3.64 -7.14 17.16
C ASN A 393 -4.16 -5.93 16.39
N TYR A 394 -5.43 -5.97 16.05
CA TYR A 394 -6.13 -4.92 15.32
C TYR A 394 -7.46 -4.66 16.02
N ASP A 395 -7.60 -3.44 16.56
CA ASP A 395 -8.77 -3.01 17.31
C ASP A 395 -9.37 -1.78 16.63
N THR A 396 -10.67 -1.81 16.35
CA THR A 396 -11.41 -0.69 15.79
C THR A 396 -12.72 -0.47 16.50
N GLU A 397 -13.05 0.79 16.73
CA GLU A 397 -14.35 1.22 17.26
C GLU A 397 -14.86 2.41 16.45
N TYR A 398 -16.13 2.39 16.09
CA TYR A 398 -16.71 3.53 15.39
C TYR A 398 -18.20 3.73 15.64
N LEU A 399 -18.57 5.00 15.71
CA LEU A 399 -19.96 5.46 15.71
C LEU A 399 -20.40 5.75 14.27
N ASN A 400 -21.58 5.32 13.89
CA ASN A 400 -22.18 5.62 12.58
C ASN A 400 -23.49 6.37 12.71
N GLY A 401 -23.70 7.31 11.82
CA GLY A 401 -24.96 8.03 11.68
C GLY A 401 -25.22 8.43 10.23
N ALA A 402 -26.50 8.52 9.90
CA ALA A 402 -26.93 9.03 8.62
C ALA A 402 -28.24 9.83 8.77
N THR A 403 -28.38 10.89 7.99
CA THR A 403 -29.54 11.76 8.00
C THR A 403 -29.92 12.14 6.57
N THR A 404 -31.19 12.04 6.19
CA THR A 404 -31.69 12.58 4.91
C THR A 404 -32.02 14.06 5.12
N LEU A 405 -31.39 14.94 4.34
CA LEU A 405 -31.55 16.38 4.44
C LEU A 405 -32.78 16.85 3.66
N GLY A 406 -33.03 16.30 2.49
CA GLY A 406 -34.20 16.63 1.67
C GLY A 406 -34.03 16.27 0.20
N ASN A 407 -35.10 16.42 -0.57
CA ASN A 407 -35.06 16.19 -2.02
C ASN A 407 -34.31 17.33 -2.72
N ILE A 408 -33.60 16.99 -3.79
CA ILE A 408 -32.82 17.94 -4.60
C ILE A 408 -33.09 17.73 -6.09
N ASN A 409 -32.79 18.78 -6.87
CA ASN A 409 -32.58 18.68 -8.29
C ASN A 409 -31.07 18.85 -8.56
N VAL A 410 -30.43 17.81 -9.05
CA VAL A 410 -28.97 17.80 -9.27
C VAL A 410 -28.47 18.90 -10.21
N ASN A 411 -29.31 19.39 -11.13
CA ASN A 411 -28.94 20.45 -12.07
C ASN A 411 -28.98 21.86 -11.45
N THR A 412 -29.78 22.07 -10.40
CA THR A 412 -29.94 23.38 -9.74
C THR A 412 -29.48 23.37 -8.29
N TYR A 413 -28.97 22.26 -7.79
CA TYR A 413 -28.47 22.11 -6.43
C TYR A 413 -27.37 23.12 -6.11
N SER A 414 -27.40 23.67 -4.90
CA SER A 414 -26.34 24.51 -4.35
C SER A 414 -25.76 23.87 -3.09
N PRO A 415 -24.43 23.82 -2.93
CA PRO A 415 -23.79 23.31 -1.72
C PRO A 415 -24.20 23.99 -0.41
N LYS A 416 -24.77 25.20 -0.51
CA LYS A 416 -25.29 25.99 0.63
C LYS A 416 -26.78 25.75 0.91
N GLN A 417 -27.43 24.80 0.21
CA GLN A 417 -28.88 24.59 0.30
C GLN A 417 -29.30 24.06 1.67
N PHE A 418 -28.51 23.27 2.33
CA PHE A 418 -28.83 22.66 3.62
C PHE A 418 -27.83 23.11 4.69
N ALA A 419 -28.35 23.50 5.86
CA ALA A 419 -27.52 23.76 7.02
C ALA A 419 -26.85 22.47 7.53
N LYS A 420 -25.68 22.61 8.15
CA LYS A 420 -24.95 21.50 8.78
C LYS A 420 -25.81 20.83 9.86
N PRO A 421 -26.15 19.54 9.74
CA PRO A 421 -26.91 18.84 10.79
C PRO A 421 -25.96 18.48 11.97
N ALA A 422 -26.54 18.13 13.11
CA ALA A 422 -25.79 17.44 14.16
C ALA A 422 -25.39 16.03 13.68
N ALA A 423 -24.24 15.55 14.12
CA ALA A 423 -23.89 14.14 13.94
C ALA A 423 -24.88 13.26 14.72
N ASN A 424 -25.76 12.59 14.00
CA ASN A 424 -26.80 11.75 14.58
C ASN A 424 -26.38 10.28 14.52
N TYR A 425 -25.58 9.87 15.48
CA TYR A 425 -25.11 8.49 15.55
C TYR A 425 -26.24 7.55 15.96
N THR A 426 -26.35 6.44 15.24
CA THR A 426 -27.38 5.41 15.41
C THR A 426 -26.84 4.07 15.86
N THR A 427 -25.59 3.77 15.49
CA THR A 427 -24.92 2.53 15.88
C THR A 427 -23.50 2.81 16.33
N GLU A 428 -23.03 1.96 17.25
CA GLU A 428 -21.65 1.78 17.64
C GLU A 428 -21.21 0.39 17.20
N THR A 429 -20.09 0.29 16.51
CA THR A 429 -19.54 -0.99 16.05
C THR A 429 -18.10 -1.10 16.49
N GLY A 430 -17.72 -2.26 17.03
CA GLY A 430 -16.35 -2.56 17.38
C GLY A 430 -15.92 -3.90 16.80
N MET A 431 -14.61 -4.01 16.57
CA MET A 431 -13.96 -5.20 16.06
C MET A 431 -12.58 -5.31 16.69
N GLN A 432 -12.29 -6.45 17.29
CA GLN A 432 -10.96 -6.78 17.77
C GLN A 432 -10.51 -8.09 17.11
N GLU A 433 -9.37 -8.06 16.44
CA GLU A 433 -8.78 -9.22 15.79
C GLU A 433 -7.37 -9.46 16.32
N GLU A 434 -7.08 -10.71 16.65
CA GLU A 434 -5.77 -11.17 17.09
C GLU A 434 -5.29 -12.31 16.18
N GLU A 435 -4.04 -12.26 15.77
CA GLU A 435 -3.40 -13.31 14.99
C GLU A 435 -2.02 -13.63 15.54
N TYR A 436 -1.72 -14.90 15.68
CA TYR A 436 -0.40 -15.44 15.99
C TYR A 436 0.06 -16.32 14.84
N GLY A 437 1.32 -16.25 14.48
CA GLY A 437 1.90 -17.06 13.42
C GLY A 437 3.25 -17.65 13.78
N LEU A 438 3.45 -18.90 13.38
CA LEU A 438 4.76 -19.54 13.31
C LEU A 438 5.03 -19.89 11.85
N TYR A 439 6.12 -19.43 11.30
CA TYR A 439 6.45 -19.64 9.90
C TYR A 439 7.89 -20.14 9.72
N SER A 440 8.08 -20.91 8.64
CA SER A 440 9.43 -21.30 8.21
C SER A 440 9.49 -21.40 6.69
N LYS A 441 10.68 -21.13 6.15
CA LYS A 441 10.99 -21.24 4.72
C LYS A 441 12.39 -21.81 4.56
N VAL A 442 12.57 -22.71 3.63
CA VAL A 442 13.87 -23.19 3.18
C VAL A 442 14.03 -22.89 1.70
N THR A 443 15.12 -22.24 1.34
CA THR A 443 15.60 -22.11 -0.04
C THR A 443 16.77 -23.07 -0.21
N PHE A 444 16.52 -24.18 -0.86
CA PHE A 444 17.48 -25.26 -1.04
C PHE A 444 18.06 -25.23 -2.46
N ARG A 445 19.40 -25.19 -2.58
CA ARG A 445 20.12 -25.20 -3.87
C ARG A 445 20.87 -26.52 -4.04
N PRO A 446 20.26 -27.54 -4.66
CA PRO A 446 20.94 -28.82 -4.91
C PRO A 446 22.05 -28.71 -5.97
N VAL A 447 21.92 -27.75 -6.89
CA VAL A 447 22.91 -27.40 -7.92
C VAL A 447 22.87 -25.88 -8.13
N GLU A 448 23.94 -25.32 -8.67
CA GLU A 448 24.12 -23.86 -8.86
C GLU A 448 22.91 -23.18 -9.51
N ARG A 449 22.31 -23.80 -10.53
CA ARG A 449 21.24 -23.19 -11.34
C ARG A 449 19.83 -23.46 -10.82
N LEU A 450 19.63 -24.22 -9.75
CA LEU A 450 18.32 -24.60 -9.27
C LEU A 450 18.13 -24.24 -7.80
N ALA A 451 17.16 -23.40 -7.50
CA ALA A 451 16.66 -23.17 -6.16
C ALA A 451 15.27 -23.78 -6.00
N LEU A 452 15.09 -24.64 -5.02
CA LEU A 452 13.83 -25.19 -4.57
C LEU A 452 13.43 -24.51 -3.28
N ILE A 453 12.23 -23.98 -3.22
CA ILE A 453 11.74 -23.22 -2.10
C ILE A 453 10.51 -23.92 -1.53
N ALA A 454 10.54 -24.21 -0.24
CA ALA A 454 9.41 -24.76 0.50
C ALA A 454 9.23 -24.00 1.80
N GLY A 455 8.00 -23.75 2.17
CA GLY A 455 7.67 -23.05 3.41
C GLY A 455 6.25 -23.34 3.86
N GLY A 456 5.96 -22.92 5.06
CA GLY A 456 4.63 -23.02 5.61
C GLY A 456 4.49 -22.16 6.85
N ARG A 457 3.24 -21.86 7.15
CA ARG A 457 2.83 -21.08 8.32
C ARG A 457 1.70 -21.79 9.03
N PHE A 458 1.81 -21.87 10.36
CA PHE A 458 0.69 -22.16 11.23
C PHE A 458 0.16 -20.86 11.82
N SER A 459 -1.15 -20.65 11.72
CA SER A 459 -1.79 -19.44 12.21
C SER A 459 -2.93 -19.78 13.16
N TRP A 460 -3.05 -18.96 14.20
CA TRP A 460 -4.17 -18.91 15.12
C TRP A 460 -4.79 -17.54 15.01
N TYR A 461 -6.10 -17.50 14.85
CA TYR A 461 -6.85 -16.26 14.68
C TYR A 461 -8.03 -16.25 15.65
N ARG A 462 -8.27 -15.08 16.25
CA ARG A 462 -9.47 -14.77 17.02
C ARG A 462 -9.97 -13.39 16.62
N GLY A 463 -11.29 -13.27 16.40
CA GLY A 463 -11.95 -12.02 16.14
C GLY A 463 -13.21 -11.92 16.99
N ASP A 464 -13.38 -10.81 17.71
CA ASP A 464 -14.56 -10.46 18.49
C ASP A 464 -15.18 -9.20 17.85
N PHE A 465 -16.47 -9.25 17.54
CA PHE A 465 -17.21 -8.22 16.81
C PHE A 465 -18.48 -7.87 17.57
N TYR A 466 -18.82 -6.59 17.62
CA TYR A 466 -20.10 -6.17 18.17
C TYR A 466 -20.71 -5.01 17.40
N THR A 467 -22.04 -4.90 17.46
CA THR A 467 -22.78 -3.73 16.99
C THR A 467 -23.89 -3.43 17.98
N THR A 468 -23.84 -2.23 18.54
CA THR A 468 -24.85 -1.70 19.46
C THR A 468 -25.75 -0.71 18.73
N THR A 469 -27.07 -0.93 18.76
CA THR A 469 -28.05 0.07 18.32
C THR A 469 -28.25 1.08 19.45
N LEU A 470 -27.75 2.30 19.28
CA LEU A 470 -27.69 3.32 20.34
C LEU A 470 -29.05 3.71 20.89
N LYS A 471 -30.10 3.73 20.07
CA LYS A 471 -31.48 4.08 20.47
C LYS A 471 -32.07 3.07 21.44
N THR A 472 -31.79 1.79 21.29
CA THR A 472 -32.36 0.68 22.08
C THR A 472 -31.41 0.15 23.12
N GLY A 473 -30.11 0.43 22.98
CA GLY A 473 -29.04 -0.19 23.78
C GLY A 473 -28.86 -1.69 23.51
N VAL A 474 -29.46 -2.22 22.44
CA VAL A 474 -29.33 -3.62 22.07
C VAL A 474 -28.00 -3.83 21.37
N THR A 475 -27.19 -4.76 21.88
CA THR A 475 -25.92 -5.18 21.27
C THR A 475 -26.10 -6.55 20.64
N ALA A 476 -25.67 -6.67 19.38
CA ALA A 476 -25.41 -7.94 18.73
C ALA A 476 -23.89 -8.17 18.71
N ASP A 477 -23.45 -9.30 19.21
CA ASP A 477 -22.06 -9.71 19.27
C ASP A 477 -21.83 -11.02 18.51
N ASP A 478 -20.64 -11.17 17.94
CA ASP A 478 -20.18 -12.36 17.22
C ASP A 478 -18.70 -12.58 17.52
N SER A 479 -18.26 -13.82 17.56
CA SER A 479 -16.86 -14.17 17.72
C SER A 479 -16.45 -15.26 16.77
N LYS A 480 -15.21 -15.21 16.30
CA LYS A 480 -14.63 -16.15 15.34
C LYS A 480 -13.30 -16.62 15.84
N GLN A 481 -13.03 -17.89 15.66
CA GLN A 481 -11.78 -18.51 16.05
C GLN A 481 -11.34 -19.50 14.97
N VAL A 482 -10.04 -19.49 14.67
CA VAL A 482 -9.37 -20.48 13.81
C VAL A 482 -8.15 -20.98 14.56
N ASP A 483 -8.14 -22.29 14.87
CA ASP A 483 -7.08 -22.93 15.64
C ASP A 483 -6.15 -23.74 14.73
N GLY A 484 -4.92 -23.23 14.55
CA GLY A 484 -3.85 -23.99 13.91
C GLY A 484 -4.02 -24.24 12.40
N HIS A 485 -4.50 -23.23 11.63
CA HIS A 485 -4.56 -23.35 10.17
C HIS A 485 -3.17 -23.37 9.54
N PHE A 486 -2.89 -24.38 8.72
CA PHE A 486 -1.63 -24.49 7.99
C PHE A 486 -1.75 -23.91 6.58
N THR A 487 -0.89 -22.96 6.25
CA THR A 487 -0.81 -22.31 4.94
C THR A 487 0.51 -22.70 4.25
N PRO A 488 0.49 -23.54 3.20
CA PRO A 488 1.69 -23.96 2.49
C PRO A 488 2.16 -22.92 1.46
N TYR A 489 3.45 -22.99 1.17
CA TYR A 489 4.12 -22.27 0.09
C TYR A 489 5.16 -23.17 -0.57
N ALA A 490 5.24 -23.16 -1.89
CA ALA A 490 6.26 -23.86 -2.66
C ALA A 490 6.68 -23.03 -3.88
N GLY A 491 7.95 -23.11 -4.24
CA GLY A 491 8.49 -22.44 -5.42
C GLY A 491 9.72 -23.14 -5.96
N ALA A 492 10.02 -22.87 -7.22
CA ALA A 492 11.27 -23.28 -7.86
C ALA A 492 11.74 -22.14 -8.77
N VAL A 493 13.04 -21.92 -8.78
CA VAL A 493 13.74 -20.99 -9.68
C VAL A 493 14.83 -21.76 -10.38
N TYR A 494 14.87 -21.68 -11.72
CA TYR A 494 15.89 -22.31 -12.53
C TYR A 494 16.57 -21.28 -13.42
N ASP A 495 17.87 -21.05 -13.20
CA ASP A 495 18.69 -20.15 -14.00
C ASP A 495 18.99 -20.75 -15.35
N LEU A 496 18.34 -20.25 -16.41
CA LEU A 496 18.62 -20.61 -17.81
C LEU A 496 19.99 -20.08 -18.23
N SER A 497 20.33 -18.90 -17.74
CA SER A 497 21.60 -18.21 -17.92
C SER A 497 21.84 -17.25 -16.75
N GLU A 498 22.96 -16.54 -16.72
CA GLU A 498 23.25 -15.49 -15.73
C GLU A 498 22.15 -14.43 -15.65
N ASN A 499 21.53 -14.10 -16.79
CA ASN A 499 20.55 -13.04 -16.92
C ASN A 499 19.08 -13.52 -16.89
N HIS A 500 18.80 -14.80 -17.04
CA HIS A 500 17.44 -15.30 -17.20
C HIS A 500 17.13 -16.44 -16.24
N ALA A 501 16.04 -16.32 -15.49
CA ALA A 501 15.54 -17.36 -14.59
C ALA A 501 14.07 -17.70 -14.90
N LEU A 502 13.79 -19.00 -15.04
CA LEU A 502 12.41 -19.51 -15.03
C LEU A 502 11.99 -19.71 -13.59
N TYR A 503 10.72 -19.45 -13.31
CA TYR A 503 10.16 -19.78 -12.00
C TYR A 503 8.77 -20.38 -12.09
N ALA A 504 8.42 -21.12 -11.04
CA ALA A 504 7.07 -21.57 -10.77
C ALA A 504 6.80 -21.48 -9.27
N SER A 505 5.58 -21.13 -8.89
CA SER A 505 5.19 -21.09 -7.48
C SER A 505 3.75 -21.52 -7.24
N TYR A 506 3.53 -22.01 -6.04
CA TYR A 506 2.25 -22.22 -5.40
C TYR A 506 2.22 -21.42 -4.10
N SER A 507 1.18 -20.64 -3.91
CA SER A 507 0.93 -19.88 -2.69
C SER A 507 -0.52 -19.97 -2.28
N GLN A 508 -0.77 -19.96 -0.98
CA GLN A 508 -2.10 -20.03 -0.38
C GLN A 508 -2.28 -18.93 0.65
N VAL A 509 -3.51 -18.57 0.93
CA VAL A 509 -3.94 -17.68 1.99
C VAL A 509 -5.31 -18.14 2.47
N PHE A 510 -5.65 -17.91 3.72
CA PHE A 510 -7.01 -18.06 4.22
C PHE A 510 -7.53 -16.76 4.80
N LYS A 511 -8.86 -16.57 4.75
CA LYS A 511 -9.51 -15.42 5.36
C LYS A 511 -10.74 -15.85 6.16
N PRO A 512 -10.81 -15.57 7.46
CA PRO A 512 -12.02 -15.78 8.25
C PRO A 512 -13.21 -15.03 7.68
N GLN A 513 -14.42 -15.60 7.78
CA GLN A 513 -15.68 -14.99 7.31
C GLN A 513 -16.62 -14.78 8.49
N SER A 514 -17.57 -13.82 8.32
CA SER A 514 -18.60 -13.50 9.31
C SER A 514 -19.96 -14.15 9.03
N ALA A 515 -20.17 -14.66 7.82
CA ALA A 515 -21.43 -15.28 7.46
C ALA A 515 -21.68 -16.58 8.23
N THR A 516 -22.93 -16.83 8.59
CA THR A 516 -23.37 -18.01 9.34
C THR A 516 -24.22 -18.94 8.49
N ASP A 517 -24.21 -20.23 8.83
CA ASP A 517 -25.12 -21.23 8.28
C ASP A 517 -26.50 -21.17 8.95
N GLY A 518 -27.43 -22.06 8.53
CA GLY A 518 -28.81 -22.11 9.06
C GLY A 518 -28.89 -22.52 10.54
N ASP A 519 -27.82 -23.02 11.13
CA ASP A 519 -27.74 -23.33 12.56
C ASP A 519 -27.08 -22.18 13.35
N GLY A 520 -26.76 -21.05 12.67
CA GLY A 520 -26.09 -19.89 13.28
C GLY A 520 -24.59 -20.10 13.49
N ARG A 521 -23.97 -21.15 12.90
CA ARG A 521 -22.53 -21.38 13.02
C ARG A 521 -21.79 -20.59 11.96
N VAL A 522 -20.68 -19.97 12.35
CA VAL A 522 -19.78 -19.28 11.44
C VAL A 522 -19.26 -20.25 10.37
N LEU A 523 -19.28 -19.82 9.12
CA LEU A 523 -18.78 -20.62 7.99
C LEU A 523 -17.25 -20.79 8.11
N LYS A 524 -16.74 -21.91 7.55
CA LYS A 524 -15.31 -22.12 7.45
C LYS A 524 -14.63 -20.98 6.68
N PRO A 525 -13.35 -20.69 6.98
CA PRO A 525 -12.62 -19.65 6.29
C PRO A 525 -12.64 -19.79 4.75
N ARG A 526 -12.57 -18.66 4.05
CA ARG A 526 -12.23 -18.63 2.63
C ARG A 526 -10.79 -19.11 2.47
N GLU A 527 -10.52 -19.79 1.39
CA GLU A 527 -9.19 -20.25 1.01
C GLU A 527 -8.87 -19.76 -0.38
N GLY A 528 -7.78 -19.01 -0.48
CA GLY A 528 -7.26 -18.51 -1.74
C GLY A 528 -5.99 -19.25 -2.12
N GLU A 529 -5.92 -19.77 -3.35
CA GLU A 529 -4.72 -20.42 -3.89
C GLU A 529 -4.31 -19.82 -5.21
N GLN A 530 -3.01 -19.78 -5.46
CA GLN A 530 -2.46 -19.32 -6.73
C GLN A 530 -1.35 -20.25 -7.23
N TYR A 531 -1.40 -20.50 -8.52
CA TYR A 531 -0.31 -21.05 -9.32
C TYR A 531 0.21 -19.94 -10.22
N GLU A 532 1.52 -19.74 -10.21
CA GLU A 532 2.19 -18.75 -11.05
C GLU A 532 3.42 -19.36 -11.70
N VAL A 533 3.64 -19.06 -12.98
CA VAL A 533 4.85 -19.42 -13.72
C VAL A 533 5.33 -18.21 -14.49
N GLY A 534 6.64 -18.09 -14.68
CA GLY A 534 7.16 -16.97 -15.43
C GLY A 534 8.66 -17.05 -15.70
N ILE A 535 9.13 -16.03 -16.41
CA ILE A 535 10.55 -15.75 -16.64
C ILE A 535 10.87 -14.37 -16.09
N LYS A 536 11.96 -14.27 -15.37
CA LYS A 536 12.55 -13.01 -14.91
C LYS A 536 13.92 -12.85 -15.54
N SER A 537 14.23 -11.64 -15.93
CA SER A 537 15.53 -11.35 -16.50
C SER A 537 16.11 -10.09 -15.87
N SER A 538 17.41 -10.13 -15.64
CA SER A 538 18.20 -9.04 -15.06
C SER A 538 19.41 -8.78 -15.94
N TYR A 539 19.57 -7.55 -16.42
CA TYR A 539 20.63 -7.16 -17.33
C TYR A 539 21.47 -6.04 -16.71
N PHE A 540 22.69 -5.89 -17.19
CA PHE A 540 23.59 -4.80 -16.80
C PHE A 540 23.82 -4.77 -15.28
N GLY A 541 24.03 -5.95 -14.67
CA GLY A 541 24.27 -6.05 -13.21
C GLY A 541 23.05 -5.66 -12.35
N GLY A 542 21.81 -5.84 -12.84
CA GLY A 542 20.58 -5.48 -12.10
C GLY A 542 19.99 -4.14 -12.52
N ALA A 543 20.69 -3.35 -13.33
CA ALA A 543 20.20 -2.03 -13.73
C ALA A 543 18.91 -2.06 -14.57
N LEU A 544 18.63 -3.16 -15.30
CA LEU A 544 17.40 -3.38 -16.04
C LEU A 544 16.81 -4.74 -15.69
N ASN A 545 15.58 -4.74 -15.17
CA ASN A 545 14.83 -5.94 -14.84
C ASN A 545 13.59 -6.08 -15.70
N THR A 546 13.29 -7.33 -16.14
CA THR A 546 12.06 -7.64 -16.88
C THR A 546 11.40 -8.88 -16.30
N ARG A 547 10.07 -8.94 -16.39
CA ARG A 547 9.26 -10.09 -15.97
C ARG A 547 8.15 -10.35 -16.96
N LEU A 548 7.97 -11.65 -17.30
CA LEU A 548 6.79 -12.17 -17.95
C LEU A 548 6.22 -13.28 -17.06
N SER A 549 4.97 -13.20 -16.70
CA SER A 549 4.30 -14.19 -15.85
C SER A 549 2.91 -14.52 -16.34
N ALA A 550 2.47 -15.75 -16.01
CA ALA A 550 1.10 -16.20 -16.14
C ALA A 550 0.64 -16.80 -14.81
N PHE A 551 -0.58 -16.48 -14.40
CA PHE A 551 -1.12 -16.91 -13.12
C PHE A 551 -2.55 -17.42 -13.24
N ARG A 552 -2.92 -18.28 -12.29
CA ARG A 552 -4.29 -18.69 -12.00
C ARG A 552 -4.50 -18.63 -10.50
N LEU A 553 -5.45 -17.80 -10.08
CA LEU A 553 -5.87 -17.61 -8.70
C LEU A 553 -7.29 -18.16 -8.56
N THR A 554 -7.54 -18.90 -7.48
CA THR A 554 -8.85 -19.46 -7.14
C THR A 554 -9.17 -19.10 -5.70
N ASP A 555 -10.39 -18.65 -5.45
CA ASP A 555 -10.91 -18.33 -4.11
C ASP A 555 -12.11 -19.23 -3.86
N GLU A 556 -12.02 -20.06 -2.84
CA GLU A 556 -13.02 -21.08 -2.49
C GLU A 556 -13.64 -20.80 -1.12
N ASN A 557 -14.71 -21.53 -0.83
CA ASN A 557 -15.45 -21.43 0.42
C ASN A 557 -16.06 -20.04 0.68
N ARG A 558 -16.24 -19.22 -0.35
CA ARG A 558 -16.90 -17.92 -0.18
C ARG A 558 -18.32 -18.13 0.32
N ALA A 559 -18.74 -17.28 1.25
CA ALA A 559 -20.13 -17.20 1.65
C ALA A 559 -20.98 -16.85 0.42
N THR A 560 -22.04 -17.61 0.19
CA THR A 560 -23.03 -17.37 -0.87
C THR A 560 -24.42 -17.67 -0.32
N THR A 561 -25.44 -17.06 -0.90
CA THR A 561 -26.82 -17.21 -0.48
C THR A 561 -27.23 -18.69 -0.51
N ARG A 562 -27.85 -19.17 0.57
CA ARG A 562 -28.47 -20.49 0.63
C ARG A 562 -29.88 -20.41 0.02
N TYR A 563 -30.21 -21.39 -0.77
CA TYR A 563 -31.56 -21.58 -1.32
C TYR A 563 -32.18 -22.82 -0.70
N ASP A 564 -33.48 -22.78 -0.40
CA ASP A 564 -34.24 -23.94 0.06
C ASP A 564 -34.54 -24.93 -1.06
N SER A 565 -35.27 -25.99 -0.77
CA SER A 565 -35.63 -27.03 -1.74
C SER A 565 -36.57 -26.53 -2.88
N GLU A 566 -37.19 -25.37 -2.68
CA GLU A 566 -38.09 -24.73 -3.63
C GLU A 566 -37.35 -23.65 -4.46
N GLY A 567 -36.05 -23.43 -4.19
CA GLY A 567 -35.22 -22.43 -4.86
C GLY A 567 -35.44 -21.01 -4.36
N VAL A 568 -36.00 -20.84 -3.16
CA VAL A 568 -36.19 -19.54 -2.53
C VAL A 568 -34.96 -19.21 -1.66
N ALA A 569 -34.44 -17.98 -1.79
CA ALA A 569 -33.32 -17.52 -0.98
C ALA A 569 -33.69 -17.49 0.50
N THR A 570 -32.86 -18.11 1.34
CA THR A 570 -32.95 -18.04 2.81
C THR A 570 -32.11 -16.87 3.32
N ASN A 571 -32.22 -16.57 4.62
CA ASN A 571 -31.38 -15.57 5.28
C ASN A 571 -29.99 -16.12 5.66
N ASP A 572 -29.72 -17.39 5.37
CA ASP A 572 -28.50 -18.09 5.73
C ASP A 572 -27.52 -18.12 4.56
N SER A 573 -26.28 -18.41 4.85
CA SER A 573 -25.22 -18.60 3.87
C SER A 573 -24.67 -20.01 3.88
N VAL A 574 -24.00 -20.37 2.81
CA VAL A 574 -23.21 -21.60 2.70
C VAL A 574 -21.81 -21.28 2.17
N ALA A 575 -20.78 -21.96 2.67
CA ALA A 575 -19.40 -21.82 2.19
C ALA A 575 -19.20 -22.60 0.88
N ALA A 576 -19.88 -22.20 -0.19
CA ALA A 576 -19.92 -22.91 -1.47
C ALA A 576 -19.54 -22.05 -2.67
N GLY A 577 -19.35 -20.76 -2.47
CA GLY A 577 -18.97 -19.83 -3.53
C GLY A 577 -17.53 -20.10 -3.98
N LYS A 578 -17.29 -19.91 -5.29
CA LYS A 578 -15.98 -20.05 -5.91
C LYS A 578 -15.79 -19.02 -7.00
N THR A 579 -14.66 -18.33 -6.96
CA THR A 579 -14.25 -17.40 -8.00
C THR A 579 -12.89 -17.80 -8.57
N ARG A 580 -12.60 -17.35 -9.78
CA ARG A 580 -11.34 -17.60 -10.46
C ARG A 580 -10.87 -16.37 -11.20
N VAL A 581 -9.57 -16.10 -11.10
CA VAL A 581 -8.90 -15.09 -11.90
C VAL A 581 -7.70 -15.74 -12.58
N LYS A 582 -7.53 -15.51 -13.87
CA LYS A 582 -6.36 -15.93 -14.63
C LYS A 582 -5.86 -14.77 -15.47
N GLY A 583 -4.57 -14.71 -15.68
CA GLY A 583 -3.99 -13.59 -16.41
C GLY A 583 -2.54 -13.82 -16.80
N ALA A 584 -2.03 -12.83 -17.52
CA ALA A 584 -0.63 -12.69 -17.88
C ALA A 584 -0.17 -11.26 -17.64
N GLU A 585 1.05 -11.09 -17.17
CA GLU A 585 1.67 -9.81 -16.85
C GLU A 585 3.05 -9.72 -17.51
N VAL A 586 3.36 -8.56 -18.08
CA VAL A 586 4.69 -8.18 -18.55
C VAL A 586 5.10 -6.93 -17.80
N GLU A 587 6.36 -6.85 -17.37
CA GLU A 587 6.90 -5.71 -16.67
C GLU A 587 8.34 -5.44 -17.07
N VAL A 588 8.72 -4.17 -17.09
CA VAL A 588 10.09 -3.68 -17.29
C VAL A 588 10.37 -2.55 -16.29
N SER A 589 11.53 -2.56 -15.67
CA SER A 589 11.98 -1.50 -14.76
C SER A 589 13.49 -1.33 -14.81
N GLY A 590 13.97 -0.09 -14.88
CA GLY A 590 15.38 0.27 -14.81
C GLY A 590 15.95 0.95 -16.04
N LYS A 591 17.27 0.90 -16.18
CA LYS A 591 18.06 1.60 -17.18
C LYS A 591 18.24 0.76 -18.44
N LEU A 592 17.73 1.25 -19.58
CA LEU A 592 18.00 0.67 -20.89
C LEU A 592 19.40 1.07 -21.39
N THR A 593 19.82 2.28 -21.05
CA THR A 593 21.19 2.80 -21.18
C THR A 593 21.47 3.69 -19.96
N ASP A 594 22.72 4.13 -19.76
CA ASP A 594 23.09 5.04 -18.64
C ASP A 594 22.20 6.29 -18.56
N ASN A 595 21.65 6.71 -19.70
CA ASN A 595 20.84 7.94 -19.83
C ASN A 595 19.36 7.70 -20.05
N TRP A 596 18.92 6.47 -20.19
CA TRP A 596 17.54 6.14 -20.57
C TRP A 596 16.93 5.14 -19.61
N GLU A 597 15.93 5.57 -18.87
CA GLU A 597 15.22 4.79 -17.87
C GLU A 597 13.80 4.47 -18.33
N LEU A 598 13.33 3.29 -17.97
CA LEU A 598 11.99 2.80 -18.24
C LEU A 598 11.38 2.19 -16.97
N LEU A 599 10.10 2.40 -16.80
CA LEU A 599 9.28 1.66 -15.84
C LEU A 599 7.88 1.49 -16.41
N GLY A 600 7.40 0.26 -16.46
CA GLY A 600 6.05 0.01 -16.94
C GLY A 600 5.70 -1.45 -17.04
N GLY A 601 4.46 -1.70 -17.44
CA GLY A 601 3.95 -3.03 -17.60
C GLY A 601 2.62 -3.10 -18.34
N TYR A 602 2.23 -4.32 -18.62
CA TYR A 602 0.95 -4.66 -19.20
C TYR A 602 0.37 -5.87 -18.48
N THR A 603 -0.93 -5.81 -18.19
CA THR A 603 -1.69 -6.89 -17.59
C THR A 603 -2.89 -7.22 -18.46
N TRP A 604 -3.03 -8.49 -18.79
CA TRP A 604 -4.26 -9.08 -19.26
C TRP A 604 -4.85 -9.95 -18.16
N MET A 605 -6.16 -9.81 -17.90
CA MET A 605 -6.85 -10.52 -16.82
C MET A 605 -8.26 -10.92 -17.24
N ASP A 606 -8.64 -12.15 -16.87
CA ASP A 606 -9.97 -12.70 -17.05
C ASP A 606 -10.51 -13.17 -15.70
N THR A 607 -11.65 -12.64 -15.30
CA THR A 607 -12.30 -12.88 -14.00
C THR A 607 -13.60 -13.63 -14.16
N GLU A 608 -13.86 -14.62 -13.31
CA GLU A 608 -15.01 -15.51 -13.41
C GLU A 608 -15.57 -15.84 -12.02
N THR A 609 -16.87 -15.67 -11.84
CA THR A 609 -17.60 -16.33 -10.74
C THR A 609 -17.98 -17.73 -11.19
N VAL A 610 -17.27 -18.74 -10.67
CA VAL A 610 -17.48 -20.15 -11.06
C VAL A 610 -18.72 -20.73 -10.40
N LYS A 611 -19.01 -20.31 -9.16
CA LYS A 611 -20.13 -20.78 -8.37
C LYS A 611 -20.51 -19.76 -7.31
N GLY A 612 -21.80 -19.62 -7.01
CA GLY A 612 -22.33 -18.69 -6.01
C GLY A 612 -22.71 -17.34 -6.59
N ASP A 613 -22.86 -16.37 -5.70
CA ASP A 613 -23.28 -14.99 -6.05
C ASP A 613 -22.18 -14.29 -6.85
N ALA A 614 -22.57 -13.40 -7.77
CA ALA A 614 -21.63 -12.67 -8.61
C ALA A 614 -20.67 -11.81 -7.76
N GLU A 615 -19.37 -11.88 -8.07
CA GLU A 615 -18.37 -11.02 -7.46
C GLU A 615 -18.37 -9.66 -8.17
N THR A 616 -19.02 -8.68 -7.55
CA THR A 616 -19.24 -7.35 -8.16
C THR A 616 -17.95 -6.57 -8.37
N THR A 617 -16.90 -6.83 -7.58
CA THR A 617 -15.58 -6.21 -7.76
C THR A 617 -14.92 -6.62 -9.08
N PHE A 618 -15.32 -7.75 -9.68
CA PHE A 618 -14.80 -8.19 -10.96
C PHE A 618 -15.27 -7.33 -12.13
N PHE A 619 -16.45 -6.72 -12.02
CA PHE A 619 -16.99 -5.86 -13.08
C PHE A 619 -16.20 -4.58 -13.28
N ILE A 620 -15.62 -4.03 -12.18
CA ILE A 620 -14.82 -2.81 -12.23
C ILE A 620 -13.36 -3.05 -12.63
N MET A 621 -12.95 -4.33 -12.81
CA MET A 621 -11.61 -4.67 -13.28
C MET A 621 -11.53 -4.59 -14.81
N PRO A 622 -10.63 -3.76 -15.38
CA PRO A 622 -10.40 -3.76 -16.81
C PRO A 622 -9.72 -5.06 -17.24
N ARG A 623 -10.12 -5.59 -18.38
CA ARG A 623 -9.51 -6.81 -18.95
C ARG A 623 -8.06 -6.59 -19.41
N HIS A 624 -7.75 -5.37 -19.87
CA HIS A 624 -6.44 -4.95 -20.33
C HIS A 624 -6.05 -3.66 -19.64
N GLN A 625 -4.85 -3.63 -19.10
CA GLN A 625 -4.29 -2.45 -18.47
C GLN A 625 -2.80 -2.34 -18.83
N ALA A 626 -2.37 -1.15 -19.19
CA ALA A 626 -0.99 -0.85 -19.51
C ALA A 626 -0.56 0.47 -18.86
N SER A 627 0.69 0.54 -18.44
CA SER A 627 1.35 1.77 -18.01
C SER A 627 2.81 1.69 -18.42
N LEU A 628 3.32 2.75 -19.01
CA LEU A 628 4.73 2.89 -19.37
C LEU A 628 5.16 4.32 -19.13
N TRP A 629 6.24 4.49 -18.40
CA TRP A 629 6.95 5.74 -18.19
C TRP A 629 8.38 5.61 -18.68
N SER A 630 8.89 6.64 -19.34
CA SER A 630 10.24 6.69 -19.89
C SER A 630 10.86 8.05 -19.57
N LYS A 631 12.11 8.06 -19.13
CA LYS A 631 12.92 9.25 -18.86
C LYS A 631 14.25 9.15 -19.60
N TYR A 632 14.58 10.20 -20.35
CA TYR A 632 15.88 10.34 -21.01
C TYR A 632 16.61 11.59 -20.51
N THR A 633 17.84 11.42 -20.03
CA THR A 633 18.68 12.51 -19.52
C THR A 633 19.79 12.83 -20.51
N ILE A 634 19.89 14.08 -20.95
CA ILE A 634 20.92 14.53 -21.88
C ILE A 634 22.25 14.60 -21.14
N SER A 635 23.25 13.80 -21.58
CA SER A 635 24.56 13.68 -20.92
C SER A 635 25.65 14.59 -21.48
N GLN A 636 25.42 15.26 -22.63
CA GLN A 636 26.44 16.06 -23.32
C GLN A 636 25.85 17.34 -23.95
N GLY A 637 26.71 18.35 -24.10
CA GLY A 637 26.37 19.60 -24.78
C GLY A 637 25.74 20.65 -23.85
N ALA A 638 25.12 21.66 -24.43
CA ALA A 638 24.60 22.84 -23.73
C ALA A 638 23.38 22.52 -22.81
N LEU A 639 22.74 21.39 -23.02
CA LEU A 639 21.58 20.92 -22.25
C LEU A 639 21.93 19.72 -21.35
N THR A 640 23.21 19.54 -21.01
CA THR A 640 23.62 18.46 -20.11
C THR A 640 22.83 18.52 -18.81
N GLY A 641 22.28 17.35 -18.39
CA GLY A 641 21.44 17.24 -17.21
C GLY A 641 19.94 17.44 -17.47
N LEU A 642 19.53 17.98 -18.63
CA LEU A 642 18.10 18.07 -18.95
C LEU A 642 17.52 16.65 -19.09
N ALA A 643 16.57 16.33 -18.22
CA ALA A 643 15.79 15.10 -18.28
C ALA A 643 14.42 15.38 -18.92
N ILE A 644 14.05 14.56 -19.88
CA ILE A 644 12.76 14.59 -20.58
C ILE A 644 12.05 13.27 -20.26
N GLY A 645 10.92 13.36 -19.57
CA GLY A 645 10.10 12.22 -19.23
C GLY A 645 8.76 12.25 -19.98
N GLY A 646 8.21 11.06 -20.20
CA GLY A 646 6.88 10.91 -20.74
C GLY A 646 6.34 9.51 -20.55
N GLY A 647 5.03 9.40 -20.46
CA GLY A 647 4.40 8.12 -20.23
C GLY A 647 2.97 8.04 -20.71
N VAL A 648 2.49 6.81 -20.82
CA VAL A 648 1.12 6.48 -21.18
C VAL A 648 0.53 5.52 -20.16
N SER A 649 -0.72 5.78 -19.74
CA SER A 649 -1.53 4.87 -18.95
C SER A 649 -2.82 4.58 -19.68
N ALA A 650 -3.17 3.30 -19.84
CA ALA A 650 -4.32 2.89 -20.61
C ALA A 650 -5.05 1.71 -19.95
N MET A 651 -6.37 1.67 -20.05
CA MET A 651 -7.17 0.53 -19.65
C MET A 651 -8.36 0.31 -20.59
N SER A 652 -8.78 -0.95 -20.69
CA SER A 652 -9.99 -1.31 -21.45
C SER A 652 -11.24 -0.87 -20.70
N ASN A 653 -12.40 -0.97 -21.36
CA ASN A 653 -13.70 -0.72 -20.75
C ASN A 653 -13.94 -1.60 -19.50
N PHE A 654 -14.68 -1.06 -18.58
CA PHE A 654 -15.15 -1.71 -17.36
C PHE A 654 -16.60 -1.22 -17.05
N HIS A 655 -17.23 -1.84 -16.08
CA HIS A 655 -18.57 -1.41 -15.68
C HIS A 655 -18.79 -1.67 -14.19
N SER A 656 -19.84 -1.12 -13.64
CA SER A 656 -20.40 -1.54 -12.36
C SER A 656 -21.82 -2.08 -12.58
N GLU A 657 -22.24 -2.96 -11.69
CA GLU A 657 -23.61 -3.47 -11.65
C GLU A 657 -24.11 -3.44 -10.21
N ASN A 658 -25.19 -2.72 -9.96
CA ASN A 658 -25.75 -2.56 -8.63
C ASN A 658 -27.27 -2.44 -8.74
N GLY A 659 -28.01 -3.28 -7.98
CA GLY A 659 -29.46 -3.28 -7.99
C GLY A 659 -30.09 -3.52 -9.37
N GLY A 660 -29.43 -4.29 -10.24
CA GLY A 660 -29.88 -4.58 -11.60
C GLY A 660 -29.62 -3.44 -12.62
N VAL A 661 -28.95 -2.37 -12.20
CA VAL A 661 -28.54 -1.28 -13.10
C VAL A 661 -27.06 -1.41 -13.40
N ARG A 662 -26.73 -1.48 -14.70
CA ARG A 662 -25.36 -1.51 -15.19
C ARG A 662 -24.94 -0.12 -15.64
N ILE A 663 -23.75 0.32 -15.20
CA ILE A 663 -23.13 1.59 -15.58
C ILE A 663 -21.82 1.28 -16.28
N ASP A 664 -21.73 1.60 -17.56
CA ASP A 664 -20.54 1.32 -18.39
C ASP A 664 -19.56 2.51 -18.40
N ALA A 665 -18.29 2.22 -18.30
CA ALA A 665 -17.18 3.14 -18.52
C ALA A 665 -16.39 2.71 -19.75
N PRO A 666 -16.29 3.54 -20.80
CA PRO A 666 -15.42 3.28 -21.94
C PRO A 666 -13.94 3.18 -21.53
N GLY A 667 -13.16 2.39 -22.27
CA GLY A 667 -11.72 2.37 -22.11
C GLY A 667 -11.09 3.72 -22.47
N TYR A 668 -9.94 4.01 -21.86
CA TYR A 668 -9.25 5.27 -22.07
C TYR A 668 -7.72 5.09 -22.05
N ALA A 669 -7.04 6.13 -22.57
CA ALA A 669 -5.61 6.30 -22.41
C ALA A 669 -5.30 7.77 -22.12
N THR A 670 -4.39 8.00 -21.19
CA THR A 670 -3.82 9.32 -20.85
C THR A 670 -2.33 9.34 -21.12
N VAL A 671 -1.81 10.50 -21.42
CA VAL A 671 -0.37 10.73 -21.64
C VAL A 671 0.09 11.81 -20.67
N ASP A 672 1.22 11.57 -20.02
CA ASP A 672 1.87 12.51 -19.11
C ASP A 672 3.25 12.88 -19.64
N ALA A 673 3.77 14.04 -19.25
CA ALA A 673 5.09 14.53 -19.64
C ALA A 673 5.80 15.22 -18.48
N MET A 674 7.13 15.20 -18.49
CA MET A 674 7.99 15.85 -17.50
C MET A 674 9.21 16.49 -18.18
N LEU A 675 9.62 17.63 -17.64
CA LEU A 675 10.94 18.22 -17.88
C LEU A 675 11.59 18.48 -16.52
N SER A 676 12.85 18.10 -16.36
CA SER A 676 13.63 18.37 -15.15
C SER A 676 15.03 18.86 -15.57
N TYR A 677 15.50 19.95 -14.95
CA TYR A 677 16.78 20.56 -15.30
C TYR A 677 17.55 21.00 -14.04
N PRO A 678 18.80 20.56 -13.87
CA PRO A 678 19.68 21.06 -12.81
C PRO A 678 20.14 22.47 -13.19
N VAL A 679 19.50 23.49 -12.64
CA VAL A 679 19.84 24.90 -12.84
C VAL A 679 21.22 25.22 -12.28
N THR A 680 21.56 24.58 -11.16
CA THR A 680 22.91 24.58 -10.57
C THR A 680 23.19 23.15 -10.05
N SER A 681 24.40 22.92 -9.50
CA SER A 681 24.74 21.62 -8.86
C SER A 681 23.85 21.29 -7.65
N LYS A 682 23.11 22.26 -7.10
CA LYS A 682 22.26 22.12 -5.93
C LYS A 682 20.78 22.43 -6.17
N LEU A 683 20.45 23.07 -7.28
CA LEU A 683 19.08 23.50 -7.59
C LEU A 683 18.58 22.82 -8.86
N THR A 684 17.52 22.04 -8.72
CA THR A 684 16.81 21.41 -9.83
C THR A 684 15.42 22.02 -9.99
N ALA A 685 15.04 22.37 -11.22
CA ALA A 685 13.71 22.82 -11.57
C ALA A 685 12.97 21.72 -12.34
N THR A 686 11.68 21.55 -12.08
CA THR A 686 10.84 20.51 -12.71
C THR A 686 9.53 21.09 -13.23
N VAL A 687 9.02 20.52 -14.32
CA VAL A 687 7.67 20.76 -14.85
C VAL A 687 7.04 19.42 -15.16
N ASN A 688 5.91 19.12 -14.57
CA ASN A 688 5.11 17.94 -14.85
C ASN A 688 3.76 18.35 -15.46
N VAL A 689 3.34 17.61 -16.48
CA VAL A 689 2.03 17.77 -17.13
C VAL A 689 1.34 16.42 -17.12
N ASN A 690 0.24 16.32 -16.38
CA ASN A 690 -0.58 15.13 -16.34
C ASN A 690 -1.76 15.29 -17.31
N ASN A 691 -2.20 14.19 -17.94
CA ASN A 691 -3.23 14.17 -18.96
C ASN A 691 -2.99 15.25 -20.05
N LEU A 692 -1.80 15.21 -20.66
CA LEU A 692 -1.29 16.22 -21.62
C LEU A 692 -2.31 16.59 -22.72
N PHE A 693 -3.08 15.64 -23.22
CA PHE A 693 -4.06 15.83 -24.29
C PHE A 693 -5.47 16.16 -23.79
N ASP A 694 -5.63 16.40 -22.48
CA ASP A 694 -6.91 16.76 -21.85
C ASP A 694 -8.03 15.76 -22.17
N ARG A 695 -7.71 14.47 -22.05
CA ARG A 695 -8.65 13.40 -22.31
C ARG A 695 -9.75 13.37 -21.25
N ASP A 696 -10.99 13.46 -21.68
CA ASP A 696 -12.16 13.26 -20.82
C ASP A 696 -12.51 11.77 -20.72
N TYR A 697 -12.72 11.27 -19.50
CA TYR A 697 -12.99 9.85 -19.21
C TYR A 697 -13.62 9.64 -17.84
N LEU A 698 -14.28 8.51 -17.65
CA LEU A 698 -14.72 8.05 -16.34
C LEU A 698 -13.60 7.22 -15.68
N SER A 699 -13.07 7.70 -14.57
CA SER A 699 -12.05 6.97 -13.80
C SER A 699 -12.65 5.86 -12.93
N ARG A 700 -13.91 6.01 -12.53
CA ARG A 700 -14.65 5.07 -11.68
C ARG A 700 -16.15 5.13 -12.02
N VAL A 701 -16.82 3.97 -11.94
CA VAL A 701 -18.27 3.84 -11.92
C VAL A 701 -18.71 3.01 -10.71
N GLY A 702 -19.78 3.41 -10.05
CA GLY A 702 -20.24 2.82 -8.78
C GLY A 702 -21.71 2.40 -8.82
N SER A 703 -22.61 3.30 -8.46
CA SER A 703 -24.04 3.01 -8.40
C SER A 703 -24.87 4.15 -8.99
N THR A 704 -26.18 3.96 -9.09
CA THR A 704 -27.10 5.03 -9.46
C THR A 704 -27.11 6.20 -8.46
N SER A 705 -26.69 5.95 -7.22
CA SER A 705 -26.64 6.99 -6.20
C SER A 705 -25.35 7.80 -6.21
N THR A 706 -24.19 7.15 -6.37
CA THR A 706 -22.88 7.79 -6.08
C THR A 706 -21.72 6.94 -6.62
N PHE A 707 -20.49 7.45 -6.46
CA PHE A 707 -19.24 6.82 -6.84
C PHE A 707 -19.01 6.70 -8.36
N ASN A 708 -19.61 7.59 -9.14
CA ASN A 708 -19.23 7.77 -10.53
C ASN A 708 -18.36 9.03 -10.63
N PHE A 709 -17.12 8.89 -11.08
CA PHE A 709 -16.15 9.97 -11.09
C PHE A 709 -15.57 10.15 -12.49
N TYR A 710 -15.45 11.40 -12.93
CA TYR A 710 -14.59 11.76 -14.04
C TYR A 710 -13.12 11.58 -13.62
N GLY A 711 -12.27 11.30 -14.59
CA GLY A 711 -10.83 11.38 -14.40
C GLY A 711 -10.37 12.84 -14.40
N PRO A 712 -9.22 13.17 -13.77
CA PRO A 712 -8.72 14.54 -13.75
C PRO A 712 -8.45 15.07 -15.16
N SER A 713 -8.84 16.33 -15.42
CA SER A 713 -8.47 17.08 -16.60
C SER A 713 -6.96 17.35 -16.61
N ARG A 714 -6.44 17.98 -17.68
CA ARG A 714 -5.01 18.32 -17.76
C ARG A 714 -4.58 19.21 -16.61
N SER A 715 -3.49 18.80 -15.92
CA SER A 715 -2.86 19.58 -14.86
C SER A 715 -1.38 19.83 -15.15
N VAL A 716 -0.88 20.95 -14.66
CA VAL A 716 0.53 21.36 -14.78
C VAL A 716 1.05 21.67 -13.38
N LEU A 717 2.20 21.10 -13.03
CA LEU A 717 2.91 21.34 -11.78
C LEU A 717 4.31 21.86 -12.11
N VAL A 718 4.74 22.93 -11.44
CA VAL A 718 6.08 23.50 -11.56
C VAL A 718 6.73 23.46 -10.20
N GLY A 719 7.92 22.89 -10.12
CA GLY A 719 8.62 22.67 -8.86
C GLY A 719 10.10 23.03 -8.89
N ALA A 720 10.65 23.14 -7.72
CA ALA A 720 12.07 23.31 -7.50
C ALA A 720 12.51 22.55 -6.26
N ARG A 721 13.72 21.96 -6.34
CA ARG A 721 14.39 21.27 -5.24
C ARG A 721 15.78 21.82 -5.07
N TYR A 722 16.14 22.12 -3.83
CA TYR A 722 17.48 22.56 -3.44
C TYR A 722 18.11 21.56 -2.47
N ASP A 723 19.23 20.96 -2.88
CA ASP A 723 20.02 20.01 -2.10
C ASP A 723 21.16 20.73 -1.38
N PHE A 724 21.40 20.41 -0.11
CA PHE A 724 22.42 21.09 0.72
C PHE A 724 23.83 20.57 0.54
#